data_5b7120e919d1e7ab7375268e78064702
#
_entry.id   5b7120e919d1e7ab7375268e78064702
#
_cell.length_a   1.000
_cell.length_b   1.000
_cell.length_c   1.000
_cell.angle_alpha   90.00
_cell.angle_beta   90.00
_cell.angle_gamma   90.00
#
_symmetry.space_group_name_H-M   'P 1'
#
loop_
_entity.id
_entity.type
_entity.pdbx_description
1 polymer ?
#
loop_
_entity_poly.entity_id
_entity_poly.type
_entity_poly.pdbx_seq_one_letter_code
_entity_poly.pdbx_strand_id
1 'polypeptide(L)'
;MNSNNEKVKELLERNVVPSSLEPENVKKMLDEKGAKKKRNRITLASRFAAAAAAGAVICTSAVHFAGQRNVIDSESGNNVTTSFIGVTDKETDYNILTESYMNGAEDYDRVYRLLSERHERYKENIRHYGDEEDGIIFNAADNAINGIPEAIPDGNVTTGTTAGTGDDKDYHDTFNQENGVIEPDKAKTDGEYIYYADNYGYCIRVAKAEDGYFGEVTTIDIQRDLPEKKDVHNLRSITVNEMYVCNGMLIVIAGTDEYEETSYSDDMILDTIYNQVSDTDTYVLFYKTGESPELVSIYNQDGYYKDARISPEGYMYLISSYTSACYENVDGAEDFEKYIPRSGTNGDEAFLPADSILLPEDDDECSSNLSYTVIGSINLNSEDTPVKTDIKALAGYTGNIYCSAANLYCVRNLNGDSDITRISLDGGKVTPAANGSVDGYINDQFSMSEYNGYFRIATSKTNYEKVESGVTSFFQVTKRYNSLYVLDMDLNIVGEVNGYGIDENIKSVNFSGDMAYVVTFRQTDPLYSFDLTDPTSPKILDEYKITGYSSYMQKWSDGLLLGFGPEADENGISTGVKLVMFDNSDPNNLRELGKYVVNFSHNGIGYSYSPAVSDRKQLLISPEKNLICVPAMGFGEDFTTSYLLFSYENGTFTLKNTISRSADDKMTSMDRAVYIGDYVYLLSKDFFVSADIASAQLTDEIKF
;
A
#
# COMPACT_ATOMS: atom_id res chain seq x y z
N MET A 1 18.80 26.11 35.81
CA MET A 1 19.68 25.13 35.15
C MET A 1 19.97 23.85 35.93
N ASN A 2 19.79 23.80 37.26
CA ASN A 2 20.11 22.58 38.06
C ASN A 2 18.99 21.56 38.22
N SER A 3 17.72 21.94 38.02
CA SER A 3 16.56 21.03 38.30
C SER A 3 16.31 19.97 37.19
N ASN A 4 16.62 20.30 35.95
CA ASN A 4 16.39 19.36 34.84
C ASN A 4 17.46 18.29 34.71
N ASN A 5 18.70 18.59 35.11
CA ASN A 5 19.77 17.59 35.11
C ASN A 5 19.60 16.56 36.23
N GLU A 6 18.96 16.90 37.35
CA GLU A 6 18.63 15.92 38.40
C GLU A 6 17.50 14.98 37.97
N LYS A 7 16.47 15.48 37.28
CA LYS A 7 15.41 14.62 36.73
C LYS A 7 15.89 13.66 35.65
N VAL A 8 16.80 14.10 34.78
CA VAL A 8 17.41 13.25 33.75
C VAL A 8 18.29 12.17 34.41
N LYS A 9 19.02 12.57 35.46
CA LYS A 9 19.84 11.63 36.22
C LYS A 9 18.99 10.60 36.98
N GLU A 10 17.87 11.01 37.55
CA GLU A 10 16.91 10.13 38.24
C GLU A 10 16.21 9.17 37.26
N LEU A 11 15.95 9.59 36.01
CA LEU A 11 15.40 8.74 34.94
C LEU A 11 16.44 7.72 34.43
N LEU A 12 17.71 8.12 34.36
CA LEU A 12 18.81 7.21 33.99
C LEU A 12 19.11 6.19 35.11
N GLU A 13 18.94 6.57 36.36
CA GLU A 13 19.10 5.68 37.51
C GLU A 13 17.92 4.71 37.70
N ARG A 14 16.74 5.00 37.14
CA ARG A 14 15.56 4.11 37.14
C ARG A 14 15.59 3.05 36.03
N ASN A 15 16.36 3.26 34.97
CA ASN A 15 16.61 2.24 33.95
C ASN A 15 17.79 1.34 34.37
N VAL A 16 17.67 0.70 35.51
CA VAL A 16 18.61 -0.35 35.93
C VAL A 16 18.43 -1.53 34.99
N VAL A 17 19.40 -1.73 34.09
CA VAL A 17 19.50 -2.99 33.32
C VAL A 17 19.44 -4.11 34.35
N PRO A 18 18.50 -5.04 34.26
CA PRO A 18 18.46 -6.18 35.18
C PRO A 18 19.83 -6.82 35.24
N SER A 19 20.33 -7.11 36.43
CA SER A 19 21.67 -7.67 36.63
C SER A 19 21.91 -8.95 35.82
N SER A 20 20.84 -9.65 35.42
CA SER A 20 20.87 -10.78 34.48
C SER A 20 21.29 -10.43 33.06
N LEU A 21 21.19 -9.15 32.66
CA LEU A 21 21.53 -8.62 31.32
C LEU A 21 22.85 -7.82 31.31
N GLU A 22 23.55 -7.71 32.45
CA GLU A 22 24.90 -7.16 32.49
C GLU A 22 25.86 -8.03 31.66
N PRO A 23 26.81 -7.41 30.90
CA PRO A 23 27.69 -8.14 30.00
C PRO A 23 28.43 -9.33 30.64
N GLU A 24 28.81 -9.25 31.91
CA GLU A 24 29.46 -10.29 32.64
C GLU A 24 28.54 -11.48 32.97
N ASN A 25 27.27 -11.21 33.30
CA ASN A 25 26.28 -12.25 33.59
C ASN A 25 25.78 -12.92 32.30
N VAL A 26 25.63 -12.16 31.21
CA VAL A 26 25.36 -12.73 29.88
C VAL A 26 26.50 -13.62 29.40
N LYS A 27 27.77 -13.19 29.59
CA LYS A 27 28.95 -13.98 29.28
C LYS A 27 29.00 -15.27 30.10
N LYS A 28 28.71 -15.19 31.39
CA LYS A 28 28.66 -16.35 32.28
C LYS A 28 27.54 -17.33 31.88
N MET A 29 26.37 -16.86 31.54
CA MET A 29 25.26 -17.67 30.99
C MET A 29 25.62 -18.35 29.66
N LEU A 30 26.40 -17.69 28.81
CA LEU A 30 26.87 -18.24 27.55
C LEU A 30 27.94 -19.32 27.78
N ASP A 31 28.83 -19.11 28.75
CA ASP A 31 29.90 -20.07 29.13
C ASP A 31 29.34 -21.30 29.85
N GLU A 32 28.34 -21.16 30.72
CA GLU A 32 27.69 -22.28 31.44
C GLU A 32 26.82 -23.17 30.51
N LYS A 33 26.25 -22.64 29.44
CA LYS A 33 25.55 -23.39 28.38
C LYS A 33 26.48 -24.02 27.34
N GLY A 34 27.80 -23.78 27.47
CA GLY A 34 28.82 -24.12 26.47
C GLY A 34 29.19 -25.59 26.32
N ALA A 35 28.62 -26.50 27.11
CA ALA A 35 28.98 -27.92 27.08
C ALA A 35 28.05 -28.81 26.22
N LYS A 36 26.92 -28.29 25.72
CA LYS A 36 26.05 -29.08 24.83
C LYS A 36 25.42 -28.19 23.75
N LYS A 37 25.85 -28.41 22.49
CA LYS A 37 25.35 -27.87 21.19
C LYS A 37 25.93 -26.54 20.71
N LYS A 38 26.98 -26.62 19.92
CA LYS A 38 27.57 -25.53 19.10
C LYS A 38 26.60 -24.85 18.15
N ARG A 39 25.45 -25.44 17.81
CA ARG A 39 24.54 -25.01 16.77
C ARG A 39 23.57 -23.88 17.19
N ASN A 40 23.26 -23.73 18.48
CA ASN A 40 22.31 -22.68 18.93
C ASN A 40 23.00 -21.38 19.38
N ARG A 41 24.33 -21.28 19.36
CA ARG A 41 25.07 -20.14 19.89
C ARG A 41 25.09 -18.95 18.95
N ILE A 42 25.15 -19.19 17.64
CA ILE A 42 25.28 -18.09 16.64
C ILE A 42 23.96 -17.37 16.45
N THR A 43 22.83 -18.09 16.40
CA THR A 43 21.49 -17.50 16.24
C THR A 43 21.04 -16.68 17.45
N LEU A 44 21.48 -17.03 18.64
CA LEU A 44 21.16 -16.28 19.86
C LEU A 44 22.03 -15.02 19.99
N ALA A 45 23.32 -15.11 19.66
CA ALA A 45 24.23 -13.98 19.68
C ALA A 45 23.88 -12.89 18.65
N SER A 46 23.43 -13.29 17.45
CA SER A 46 22.99 -12.36 16.42
C SER A 46 21.68 -11.65 16.78
N ARG A 47 20.74 -12.34 17.44
CA ARG A 47 19.49 -11.73 17.94
C ARG A 47 19.73 -10.75 19.08
N PHE A 48 20.67 -11.03 19.97
CA PHE A 48 21.05 -10.09 21.03
C PHE A 48 21.88 -8.91 20.52
N ALA A 49 22.72 -9.09 19.50
CA ALA A 49 23.45 -8.00 18.87
C ALA A 49 22.48 -7.05 18.11
N ALA A 50 21.48 -7.59 17.43
CA ALA A 50 20.45 -6.78 16.77
C ALA A 50 19.58 -6.01 17.77
N ALA A 51 19.21 -6.64 18.90
CA ALA A 51 18.43 -5.96 19.96
C ALA A 51 19.26 -4.88 20.69
N ALA A 52 20.57 -5.10 20.88
CA ALA A 52 21.46 -4.12 21.47
C ALA A 52 21.72 -2.93 20.51
N ALA A 53 21.84 -3.17 19.20
CA ALA A 53 21.98 -2.15 18.19
C ALA A 53 20.70 -1.31 18.07
N ALA A 54 19.52 -1.93 18.09
CA ALA A 54 18.24 -1.21 18.09
C ALA A 54 18.06 -0.36 19.36
N GLY A 55 18.45 -0.87 20.54
CA GLY A 55 18.42 -0.12 21.79
C GLY A 55 19.38 1.09 21.78
N ALA A 56 20.57 0.95 21.20
CA ALA A 56 21.54 2.03 21.07
C ALA A 56 21.07 3.16 20.13
N VAL A 57 20.40 2.80 19.03
CA VAL A 57 19.81 3.78 18.08
C VAL A 57 18.68 4.57 18.74
N ILE A 58 17.82 3.92 19.55
CA ILE A 58 16.75 4.60 20.27
C ILE A 58 17.32 5.54 21.34
N CYS A 59 18.38 5.15 22.05
CA CYS A 59 19.01 6.00 23.07
C CYS A 59 19.76 7.21 22.45
N THR A 60 20.42 7.04 21.30
CA THR A 60 21.11 8.14 20.62
C THR A 60 20.11 9.13 20.00
N SER A 61 18.99 8.66 19.48
CA SER A 61 17.93 9.52 18.98
C SER A 61 17.29 10.36 20.08
N ALA A 62 17.04 9.78 21.27
CA ALA A 62 16.47 10.50 22.41
C ALA A 62 17.44 11.56 22.98
N VAL A 63 18.75 11.31 22.98
CA VAL A 63 19.77 12.27 23.44
C VAL A 63 19.93 13.41 22.42
N HIS A 64 19.78 13.15 21.13
CA HIS A 64 19.87 14.19 20.10
C HIS A 64 18.66 15.13 20.13
N PHE A 65 17.45 14.62 20.45
CA PHE A 65 16.25 15.42 20.63
C PHE A 65 16.27 16.32 21.87
N ALA A 66 16.99 15.93 22.92
CA ALA A 66 17.12 16.73 24.15
C ALA A 66 18.13 17.89 24.00
N GLY A 67 19.04 17.81 23.02
CA GLY A 67 20.10 18.83 22.82
C GLY A 67 19.68 20.06 21.99
N GLN A 68 18.56 20.02 21.29
CA GLN A 68 18.12 21.10 20.41
C GLN A 68 17.09 22.08 21.02
N ARG A 69 16.77 21.96 22.30
CA ARG A 69 15.93 22.94 23.01
C ARG A 69 16.79 23.99 23.71
N ASN A 70 17.33 24.96 22.97
CA ASN A 70 17.68 26.25 23.53
C ASN A 70 17.58 27.36 22.48
N VAL A 71 16.88 28.42 22.94
CA VAL A 71 16.84 29.78 22.40
C VAL A 71 15.73 30.05 21.36
N ILE A 72 14.56 30.39 21.86
CA ILE A 72 13.82 31.55 21.35
C ILE A 72 13.37 32.36 22.59
N ASP A 73 14.01 33.49 22.76
CA ASP A 73 13.56 34.54 23.67
C ASP A 73 12.35 35.25 23.10
N SER A 74 11.37 35.43 23.99
CA SER A 74 10.20 36.25 23.76
C SER A 74 10.60 37.74 23.73
N GLU A 75 10.29 38.45 22.64
CA GLU A 75 9.71 39.81 22.72
C GLU A 75 9.40 40.36 21.32
N SER A 76 8.25 40.95 21.25
CA SER A 76 7.69 41.94 20.31
C SER A 76 6.79 41.47 19.20
N GLY A 77 5.49 41.78 19.42
CA GLY A 77 4.48 41.73 18.38
C GLY A 77 4.75 42.72 17.24
N ASN A 78 4.59 42.23 16.05
CA ASN A 78 4.26 43.06 14.89
C ASN A 78 3.53 42.20 13.87
N ASN A 79 2.40 42.71 13.41
CA ASN A 79 1.64 42.19 12.29
C ASN A 79 2.57 42.01 11.07
N VAL A 80 2.81 40.77 10.68
CA VAL A 80 3.46 40.44 9.42
C VAL A 80 2.37 39.98 8.45
N THR A 81 2.03 40.89 7.56
CA THR A 81 1.37 40.56 6.29
C THR A 81 2.34 39.63 5.55
N THR A 82 2.01 38.36 5.42
CA THR A 82 2.77 37.41 4.62
C THR A 82 2.61 37.75 3.15
N SER A 83 3.55 38.51 2.62
CA SER A 83 3.79 38.57 1.19
C SER A 83 4.52 37.28 0.81
N PHE A 84 3.90 36.48 -0.05
CA PHE A 84 4.53 35.34 -0.70
C PHE A 84 5.74 35.85 -1.47
N ILE A 85 6.94 35.53 -0.99
CA ILE A 85 8.16 35.68 -1.76
C ILE A 85 8.23 34.43 -2.65
N GLY A 86 7.87 34.62 -3.90
CA GLY A 86 8.19 33.65 -4.94
C GLY A 86 9.70 33.47 -4.97
N VAL A 87 10.16 32.25 -4.70
CA VAL A 87 11.54 31.86 -5.00
C VAL A 87 11.61 31.61 -6.50
N THR A 88 11.84 32.69 -7.25
CA THR A 88 12.38 32.61 -8.60
C THR A 88 13.88 32.49 -8.43
N ASP A 89 14.42 31.34 -8.84
CA ASP A 89 15.68 31.22 -9.57
C ASP A 89 16.31 29.84 -9.33
N LYS A 90 15.91 28.95 -10.18
CA LYS A 90 16.79 28.10 -11.01
C LYS A 90 15.90 27.61 -12.14
N GLU A 91 16.21 28.05 -13.37
CA GLU A 91 15.88 27.27 -14.56
C GLU A 91 16.48 25.89 -14.36
N THR A 92 15.71 24.96 -13.80
CA THR A 92 15.91 23.55 -14.04
C THR A 92 15.47 23.38 -15.48
N ASP A 93 16.44 23.17 -16.38
CA ASP A 93 16.19 22.58 -17.68
C ASP A 93 15.50 21.25 -17.40
N TYR A 94 14.16 21.27 -17.38
CA TYR A 94 13.38 20.06 -17.58
C TYR A 94 13.69 19.64 -19.01
N ASN A 95 14.59 18.68 -19.16
CA ASN A 95 14.71 17.95 -20.40
C ASN A 95 13.35 17.31 -20.62
N ILE A 96 12.57 17.94 -21.50
CA ILE A 96 11.36 17.39 -22.07
C ILE A 96 11.82 16.14 -22.78
N LEU A 97 11.64 14.98 -22.13
CA LEU A 97 11.74 13.68 -22.76
C LEU A 97 10.51 13.54 -23.68
N THR A 98 10.51 14.33 -24.76
CA THR A 98 9.56 14.17 -25.84
C THR A 98 9.95 12.90 -26.58
N GLU A 99 9.05 11.91 -26.54
CA GLU A 99 9.04 10.70 -27.37
C GLU A 99 9.78 9.45 -26.86
N SER A 100 9.95 9.21 -25.57
CA SER A 100 10.41 7.90 -25.10
C SER A 100 9.24 6.97 -24.77
N TYR A 101 8.61 6.40 -25.80
CA TYR A 101 7.66 5.31 -25.62
C TYR A 101 8.42 4.02 -25.33
N MET A 102 7.85 3.15 -24.49
CA MET A 102 8.32 1.79 -24.40
C MET A 102 7.96 1.04 -25.69
N ASN A 103 8.96 0.56 -26.42
CA ASN A 103 8.77 -0.20 -27.63
C ASN A 103 8.89 -1.69 -27.37
N GLY A 104 8.13 -2.51 -28.11
CA GLY A 104 8.28 -3.96 -28.10
C GLY A 104 9.68 -4.36 -28.58
N ALA A 105 10.28 -5.35 -27.93
CA ALA A 105 11.58 -5.87 -28.36
C ALA A 105 11.45 -6.53 -29.73
N GLU A 106 12.48 -6.36 -30.61
CA GLU A 106 12.51 -7.01 -31.91
C GLU A 106 12.66 -8.53 -31.77
N ASP A 107 13.44 -8.95 -30.77
CA ASP A 107 13.75 -10.35 -30.45
C ASP A 107 14.22 -10.48 -28.98
N TYR A 108 14.47 -11.70 -28.53
CA TYR A 108 14.99 -11.95 -27.18
C TYR A 108 16.45 -11.52 -27.01
N ASP A 109 17.23 -11.43 -28.10
CA ASP A 109 18.61 -10.91 -28.07
C ASP A 109 18.62 -9.45 -27.58
N ARG A 110 17.61 -8.66 -27.94
CA ARG A 110 17.48 -7.25 -27.46
C ARG A 110 17.15 -7.20 -25.96
N VAL A 111 16.31 -8.11 -25.47
CA VAL A 111 15.99 -8.22 -24.03
C VAL A 111 17.22 -8.67 -23.24
N TYR A 112 17.94 -9.68 -23.74
CA TYR A 112 19.18 -10.16 -23.12
C TYR A 112 20.26 -9.08 -23.07
N ARG A 113 20.38 -8.27 -24.13
CA ARG A 113 21.31 -7.10 -24.12
C ARG A 113 20.97 -6.11 -23.01
N LEU A 114 19.68 -5.79 -22.79
CA LEU A 114 19.28 -4.92 -21.69
C LEU A 114 19.70 -5.50 -20.33
N LEU A 115 19.49 -6.80 -20.10
CA LEU A 115 19.94 -7.48 -18.89
C LEU A 115 21.46 -7.37 -18.72
N SER A 116 22.22 -7.59 -19.79
CA SER A 116 23.69 -7.47 -19.79
C SER A 116 24.15 -6.05 -19.49
N GLU A 117 23.54 -5.04 -20.12
CA GLU A 117 23.87 -3.62 -19.92
C GLU A 117 23.62 -3.17 -18.50
N ARG A 118 22.47 -3.57 -17.88
CA ARG A 118 22.15 -3.31 -16.46
C ARG A 118 23.16 -3.96 -15.52
N HIS A 119 23.54 -5.22 -15.82
CA HIS A 119 24.51 -5.94 -15.01
C HIS A 119 25.92 -5.32 -15.08
N GLU A 120 26.38 -4.84 -16.24
CA GLU A 120 27.67 -4.15 -16.34
C GLU A 120 27.66 -2.83 -15.52
N ARG A 121 26.56 -2.04 -15.59
CA ARG A 121 26.39 -0.86 -14.73
C ARG A 121 26.38 -1.22 -13.24
N TYR A 122 25.74 -2.33 -12.86
CA TYR A 122 25.74 -2.85 -11.50
C TYR A 122 27.16 -3.18 -11.00
N LYS A 123 27.97 -3.85 -11.84
CA LYS A 123 29.39 -4.13 -11.51
C LYS A 123 30.23 -2.88 -11.37
N GLU A 124 30.02 -1.90 -12.22
CA GLU A 124 30.73 -0.61 -12.15
C GLU A 124 30.42 0.11 -10.85
N ASN A 125 29.15 0.14 -10.45
CA ASN A 125 28.74 0.71 -9.18
C ASN A 125 29.38 -0.01 -7.98
N ILE A 126 29.36 -1.34 -7.95
CA ILE A 126 30.02 -2.11 -6.88
C ILE A 126 31.51 -1.82 -6.82
N ARG A 127 32.21 -1.72 -7.96
CA ARG A 127 33.64 -1.41 -8.00
C ARG A 127 33.93 0.00 -7.46
N HIS A 128 33.09 0.97 -7.80
CA HIS A 128 33.24 2.35 -7.31
C HIS A 128 33.12 2.46 -5.78
N TYR A 129 32.22 1.63 -5.19
CA TYR A 129 32.05 1.58 -3.73
C TYR A 129 33.08 0.69 -3.02
N GLY A 130 33.73 -0.25 -3.75
CA GLY A 130 34.74 -1.17 -3.18
C GLY A 130 36.16 -0.59 -3.10
N ASP A 131 36.47 0.45 -3.87
CA ASP A 131 37.76 1.14 -3.88
C ASP A 131 37.85 2.29 -2.86
N GLU A 132 36.74 2.72 -2.26
CA GLU A 132 36.75 3.59 -1.10
C GLU A 132 36.84 2.72 0.17
N GLU A 133 37.96 2.82 0.91
CA GLU A 133 38.20 2.08 2.19
C GLU A 133 37.15 2.34 3.29
N ASP A 134 36.13 3.10 3.02
CA ASP A 134 34.99 3.36 3.89
C ASP A 134 33.78 2.56 3.40
N GLY A 135 33.76 1.28 3.75
CA GLY A 135 32.64 0.36 3.49
C GLY A 135 31.33 0.83 4.11
N ILE A 136 30.62 1.73 3.47
CA ILE A 136 29.24 2.06 3.81
C ILE A 136 28.33 1.25 2.87
N ILE A 137 27.74 0.21 3.43
CA ILE A 137 26.69 -0.58 2.81
C ILE A 137 25.44 0.31 2.66
N PHE A 138 25.33 1.05 1.55
CA PHE A 138 24.19 1.96 1.30
C PHE A 138 23.03 1.32 0.52
N ASN A 139 23.24 0.24 -0.21
CA ASN A 139 22.16 -0.40 -0.98
C ASN A 139 21.17 -1.21 -0.16
N ALA A 140 21.47 -1.52 1.12
CA ALA A 140 20.50 -2.15 2.02
C ALA A 140 19.63 -1.12 2.76
N ALA A 141 20.05 0.14 2.85
CA ALA A 141 19.32 1.18 3.57
C ALA A 141 18.26 1.87 2.68
N ASP A 142 18.53 2.08 1.40
CA ASP A 142 17.53 2.63 0.48
C ASP A 142 16.41 1.62 0.18
N ASN A 143 16.75 0.34 0.03
CA ASN A 143 15.74 -0.72 -0.04
C ASN A 143 15.10 -1.04 1.31
N ALA A 144 15.76 -0.77 2.44
CA ALA A 144 15.19 -0.98 3.78
C ALA A 144 14.35 0.22 4.25
N ILE A 145 14.61 1.43 3.76
CA ILE A 145 13.75 2.60 4.01
C ILE A 145 12.51 2.58 3.10
N ASN A 146 12.64 2.02 1.89
CA ASN A 146 11.50 1.75 1.01
C ASN A 146 10.81 0.39 1.29
N GLY A 147 11.39 -0.44 2.14
CA GLY A 147 10.89 -1.77 2.48
C GLY A 147 10.25 -1.92 3.87
N ILE A 148 10.04 -0.84 4.63
CA ILE A 148 8.99 -0.82 5.63
C ILE A 148 7.72 -0.52 4.82
N PRO A 149 6.73 -1.40 4.78
CA PRO A 149 5.42 -0.99 4.33
C PRO A 149 4.95 0.04 5.36
N GLU A 150 5.25 1.32 5.14
CA GLU A 150 4.41 2.35 5.69
C GLU A 150 3.04 2.04 5.14
N ALA A 151 2.13 1.82 6.05
CA ALA A 151 0.75 1.55 5.80
C ALA A 151 0.25 2.39 4.62
N ILE A 152 -0.16 1.71 3.57
CA ILE A 152 -0.66 2.33 2.34
C ILE A 152 -2.01 2.96 2.70
N PRO A 153 -2.14 4.28 2.76
CA PRO A 153 -3.45 4.92 2.91
C PRO A 153 -4.05 5.16 1.55
N ASP A 154 -5.28 4.86 1.45
CA ASP A 154 -6.10 4.83 0.28
C ASP A 154 -7.20 5.90 0.33
N GLY A 155 -7.56 6.55 -0.75
CA GLY A 155 -8.81 7.22 -0.85
C GLY A 155 -9.10 8.23 -1.92
N ASN A 156 -10.04 8.02 -2.79
CA ASN A 156 -10.95 9.04 -3.29
C ASN A 156 -12.25 8.50 -3.85
N VAL A 157 -13.31 9.31 -3.71
CA VAL A 157 -14.65 8.96 -4.13
C VAL A 157 -15.34 10.08 -4.87
N THR A 158 -15.65 9.81 -6.10
CA THR A 158 -16.97 10.18 -6.61
C THR A 158 -17.92 9.04 -6.22
N THR A 159 -19.13 9.35 -5.76
CA THR A 159 -20.18 8.39 -5.47
C THR A 159 -20.33 7.43 -6.65
N GLY A 160 -19.53 6.36 -6.63
CA GLY A 160 -19.69 5.24 -7.54
C GLY A 160 -20.91 4.48 -7.08
N THR A 161 -22.00 4.67 -7.77
CA THR A 161 -23.06 3.70 -7.76
C THR A 161 -22.43 2.37 -8.15
N THR A 162 -22.67 1.35 -7.34
CA THR A 162 -22.36 -0.03 -7.62
C THR A 162 -22.53 -0.35 -9.11
N ALA A 163 -21.50 -0.88 -9.75
CA ALA A 163 -21.62 -1.46 -11.07
C ALA A 163 -22.37 -2.81 -10.99
N GLY A 164 -23.61 -2.76 -10.53
CA GLY A 164 -24.58 -3.80 -10.74
C GLY A 164 -25.22 -3.57 -12.10
N THR A 165 -24.69 -4.20 -13.13
CA THR A 165 -25.43 -4.32 -14.39
C THR A 165 -26.54 -5.35 -14.17
N GLY A 166 -27.70 -4.88 -13.72
CA GLY A 166 -28.94 -5.67 -13.70
C GLY A 166 -29.23 -6.36 -12.39
N ASP A 167 -30.01 -5.74 -11.65
CA ASP A 167 -31.10 -6.00 -10.73
C ASP A 167 -31.09 -4.89 -9.66
N ASP A 168 -32.27 -4.41 -9.24
CA ASP A 168 -32.46 -3.41 -8.17
C ASP A 168 -32.02 -3.91 -6.77
N LYS A 169 -30.90 -4.61 -6.65
CA LYS A 169 -30.39 -5.12 -5.37
C LYS A 169 -29.61 -4.03 -4.64
N ASP A 170 -30.04 -3.72 -3.43
CA ASP A 170 -29.43 -2.75 -2.53
C ASP A 170 -28.31 -3.42 -1.72
N TYR A 171 -27.07 -3.33 -2.19
CA TYR A 171 -25.91 -3.83 -1.48
C TYR A 171 -24.65 -3.00 -1.78
N HIS A 172 -23.66 -3.10 -0.92
CA HIS A 172 -22.34 -2.50 -1.09
C HIS A 172 -21.27 -3.38 -0.46
N ASP A 173 -20.17 -3.55 -1.15
CA ASP A 173 -19.03 -4.32 -0.66
C ASP A 173 -17.76 -3.47 -0.61
N THR A 174 -17.15 -3.17 -1.73
CA THR A 174 -15.87 -2.47 -1.82
C THR A 174 -16.06 -1.11 -2.45
N PHE A 175 -15.36 -0.18 -1.89
CA PHE A 175 -15.25 1.16 -2.38
C PHE A 175 -14.25 1.23 -3.57
N ASN A 176 -14.66 1.77 -4.70
CA ASN A 176 -13.84 1.94 -5.90
C ASN A 176 -13.33 3.38 -6.00
N GLN A 177 -12.05 3.57 -6.36
CA GLN A 177 -11.45 4.90 -6.53
C GLN A 177 -12.07 5.66 -7.70
N GLU A 178 -12.24 4.99 -8.83
CA GLU A 178 -12.76 5.59 -10.06
C GLU A 178 -14.14 5.04 -10.43
N ASN A 179 -14.97 5.93 -10.92
CA ASN A 179 -16.33 5.57 -11.32
C ASN A 179 -16.33 4.58 -12.50
N GLY A 180 -16.96 3.43 -12.30
CA GLY A 180 -17.05 2.36 -13.31
C GLY A 180 -15.82 1.45 -13.39
N VAL A 181 -14.72 1.73 -12.68
CA VAL A 181 -13.59 0.84 -12.53
C VAL A 181 -13.77 0.05 -11.25
N ILE A 182 -13.86 -1.29 -11.36
CA ILE A 182 -14.10 -2.15 -10.20
C ILE A 182 -12.76 -2.58 -9.60
N GLU A 183 -12.62 -2.39 -8.28
CA GLU A 183 -11.47 -2.86 -7.50
C GLU A 183 -11.78 -4.19 -6.80
N PRO A 184 -10.78 -5.08 -6.64
CA PRO A 184 -10.94 -6.33 -5.92
C PRO A 184 -10.93 -6.10 -4.40
N ASP A 185 -11.37 -7.09 -3.63
CA ASP A 185 -11.21 -7.13 -2.17
C ASP A 185 -11.23 -8.58 -1.66
N LYS A 186 -10.93 -8.77 -0.38
CA LYS A 186 -11.05 -10.04 0.35
C LYS A 186 -12.49 -10.44 0.66
N ALA A 187 -13.41 -9.47 0.64
CA ALA A 187 -14.83 -9.72 0.83
C ALA A 187 -15.63 -9.10 -0.30
N LYS A 188 -16.57 -9.85 -0.85
CA LYS A 188 -17.46 -9.42 -1.92
C LYS A 188 -18.87 -9.97 -1.69
N THR A 189 -19.87 -9.32 -2.32
CA THR A 189 -21.25 -9.82 -2.33
C THR A 189 -21.92 -9.52 -3.67
N ASP A 190 -22.86 -10.38 -4.06
CA ASP A 190 -23.79 -10.18 -5.18
C ASP A 190 -25.21 -9.77 -4.72
N GLY A 191 -25.31 -9.44 -3.42
CA GLY A 191 -26.60 -9.11 -2.79
C GLY A 191 -27.43 -10.33 -2.36
N GLU A 192 -26.91 -11.54 -2.53
CA GLU A 192 -27.53 -12.80 -2.09
C GLU A 192 -26.53 -13.67 -1.34
N TYR A 193 -25.29 -13.74 -1.81
CA TYR A 193 -24.17 -14.45 -1.20
C TYR A 193 -23.09 -13.49 -0.77
N ILE A 194 -22.42 -13.83 0.32
CA ILE A 194 -21.23 -13.19 0.83
C ILE A 194 -20.04 -14.12 0.57
N TYR A 195 -19.02 -13.61 -0.05
CA TYR A 195 -17.77 -14.31 -0.37
C TYR A 195 -16.64 -13.70 0.45
N TYR A 196 -15.88 -14.53 1.16
CA TYR A 196 -14.77 -14.07 2.02
C TYR A 196 -13.53 -14.95 1.84
N ALA A 197 -12.40 -14.32 1.53
CA ALA A 197 -11.10 -14.97 1.36
C ALA A 197 -10.44 -15.27 2.72
N ASP A 198 -10.34 -16.56 3.05
CA ASP A 198 -9.59 -17.03 4.23
C ASP A 198 -8.19 -17.50 3.83
N ASN A 199 -7.20 -16.62 4.02
CA ASN A 199 -5.80 -16.92 3.69
C ASN A 199 -5.17 -18.01 4.57
N TYR A 200 -5.69 -18.27 5.76
CA TYR A 200 -5.18 -19.32 6.64
C TYR A 200 -5.71 -20.70 6.24
N GLY A 201 -6.92 -20.73 5.69
CA GLY A 201 -7.54 -21.95 5.17
C GLY A 201 -7.32 -22.16 3.68
N TYR A 202 -6.68 -21.21 2.97
CA TYR A 202 -6.52 -21.19 1.50
C TYR A 202 -7.83 -21.42 0.77
N CYS A 203 -8.89 -20.81 1.26
CA CYS A 203 -10.24 -21.06 0.77
C CYS A 203 -11.09 -19.79 0.68
N ILE A 204 -12.18 -19.88 -0.07
CA ILE A 204 -13.24 -18.88 -0.05
C ILE A 204 -14.43 -19.44 0.72
N ARG A 205 -14.87 -18.74 1.76
CA ARG A 205 -16.13 -19.02 2.44
C ARG A 205 -17.26 -18.35 1.71
N VAL A 206 -18.30 -19.08 1.40
CA VAL A 206 -19.49 -18.60 0.71
C VAL A 206 -20.69 -18.79 1.64
N ALA A 207 -21.33 -17.70 2.04
CA ALA A 207 -22.48 -17.74 2.93
C ALA A 207 -23.69 -17.09 2.24
N LYS A 208 -24.83 -17.77 2.20
CA LYS A 208 -26.08 -17.14 1.81
C LYS A 208 -26.51 -16.14 2.87
N ALA A 209 -26.96 -14.94 2.47
CA ALA A 209 -27.42 -13.90 3.36
C ALA A 209 -28.83 -13.44 2.97
N GLU A 210 -29.79 -13.51 3.90
CA GLU A 210 -31.19 -13.14 3.68
C GLU A 210 -31.77 -12.50 4.95
N ASP A 211 -32.21 -11.25 4.84
CA ASP A 211 -32.83 -10.49 5.94
C ASP A 211 -31.99 -10.47 7.24
N GLY A 212 -30.69 -10.38 7.11
CA GLY A 212 -29.75 -10.37 8.24
C GLY A 212 -29.39 -11.76 8.77
N TYR A 213 -29.97 -12.84 8.28
CA TYR A 213 -29.67 -14.22 8.68
C TYR A 213 -28.71 -14.88 7.68
N PHE A 214 -27.86 -15.74 8.21
CA PHE A 214 -26.99 -16.56 7.39
C PHE A 214 -27.68 -17.91 7.10
N GLY A 215 -27.66 -18.29 5.84
CA GLY A 215 -28.09 -19.61 5.39
C GLY A 215 -26.95 -20.62 5.37
N GLU A 216 -26.98 -21.49 4.35
CA GLU A 216 -25.94 -22.51 4.16
C GLU A 216 -24.58 -21.85 3.88
N VAL A 217 -23.52 -22.46 4.43
CA VAL A 217 -22.13 -22.03 4.20
C VAL A 217 -21.40 -23.12 3.43
N THR A 218 -20.83 -22.72 2.31
CA THR A 218 -19.99 -23.57 1.46
C THR A 218 -18.55 -23.04 1.48
N THR A 219 -17.58 -23.92 1.20
CA THR A 219 -16.19 -23.56 1.13
C THR A 219 -15.58 -24.00 -0.20
N ILE A 220 -14.92 -23.08 -0.91
CA ILE A 220 -14.13 -23.37 -2.11
C ILE A 220 -12.68 -23.56 -1.66
N ASP A 221 -12.13 -24.74 -1.92
CA ASP A 221 -10.73 -25.08 -1.61
C ASP A 221 -9.85 -24.66 -2.80
N ILE A 222 -9.16 -23.53 -2.67
CA ILE A 222 -8.30 -22.96 -3.72
C ILE A 222 -7.08 -23.85 -3.97
N GLN A 223 -6.54 -24.50 -2.93
CA GLN A 223 -5.40 -25.40 -3.07
C GLN A 223 -5.73 -26.58 -3.99
N ARG A 224 -6.93 -27.13 -3.87
CA ARG A 224 -7.40 -28.26 -4.70
C ARG A 224 -7.61 -27.84 -6.16
N ASP A 225 -8.09 -26.62 -6.37
CA ASP A 225 -8.49 -26.14 -7.69
C ASP A 225 -7.32 -25.55 -8.50
N LEU A 226 -6.18 -25.21 -7.85
CA LEU A 226 -4.95 -24.81 -8.54
C LEU A 226 -4.29 -26.00 -9.25
N PRO A 227 -3.63 -25.76 -10.42
CA PRO A 227 -2.91 -26.80 -11.15
C PRO A 227 -1.84 -27.47 -10.29
N GLU A 228 -1.73 -28.81 -10.38
CA GLU A 228 -0.60 -29.56 -9.82
C GLU A 228 0.66 -29.29 -10.66
N LYS A 229 1.75 -28.85 -10.01
CA LYS A 229 3.06 -28.79 -10.65
C LYS A 229 3.80 -30.11 -10.47
N LYS A 230 4.55 -30.51 -11.51
CA LYS A 230 5.11 -31.88 -11.64
C LYS A 230 6.36 -32.14 -10.79
N ASP A 231 6.96 -31.14 -10.18
CA ASP A 231 8.18 -31.31 -9.39
C ASP A 231 7.88 -31.44 -7.88
N VAL A 232 7.96 -32.70 -7.42
CA VAL A 232 7.52 -33.17 -6.09
C VAL A 232 8.44 -32.69 -4.94
N HIS A 233 9.50 -31.94 -5.22
CA HIS A 233 10.51 -31.56 -4.21
C HIS A 233 10.41 -30.11 -3.73
N ASN A 234 9.54 -29.30 -4.34
CA ASN A 234 9.41 -27.89 -4.01
C ASN A 234 8.29 -27.66 -2.99
N LEU A 235 8.60 -26.95 -1.91
CA LEU A 235 7.59 -26.42 -1.02
C LEU A 235 6.82 -25.32 -1.75
N ARG A 236 5.50 -25.40 -1.75
CA ARG A 236 4.61 -24.41 -2.37
C ARG A 236 3.85 -23.65 -1.29
N SER A 237 3.95 -22.32 -1.28
CA SER A 237 3.02 -21.48 -0.53
C SER A 237 1.89 -21.00 -1.43
N ILE A 238 0.71 -20.79 -0.85
CA ILE A 238 -0.47 -20.27 -1.54
C ILE A 238 -0.96 -19.06 -0.77
N THR A 239 -1.32 -18.01 -1.49
CA THR A 239 -1.95 -16.83 -0.93
C THR A 239 -3.21 -16.50 -1.72
N VAL A 240 -4.35 -16.44 -1.07
CA VAL A 240 -5.58 -15.91 -1.68
C VAL A 240 -5.55 -14.39 -1.52
N ASN A 241 -5.26 -13.67 -2.60
CA ASN A 241 -5.06 -12.23 -2.53
C ASN A 241 -6.37 -11.48 -2.37
N GLU A 242 -7.19 -11.48 -3.41
CA GLU A 242 -8.42 -10.71 -3.50
C GLU A 242 -9.39 -11.39 -4.47
N MET A 243 -10.61 -10.85 -4.59
CA MET A 243 -11.62 -11.39 -5.49
C MET A 243 -12.55 -10.30 -6.04
N TYR A 244 -13.28 -10.66 -7.09
CA TYR A 244 -14.39 -9.89 -7.64
C TYR A 244 -15.65 -10.74 -7.67
N VAL A 245 -16.79 -10.08 -7.65
CA VAL A 245 -18.07 -10.69 -8.02
C VAL A 245 -18.72 -9.79 -9.07
N CYS A 246 -18.81 -10.27 -10.29
CA CYS A 246 -19.43 -9.54 -11.39
C CYS A 246 -19.90 -10.50 -12.51
N ASN A 247 -20.90 -10.09 -13.27
CA ASN A 247 -21.44 -10.85 -14.41
C ASN A 247 -21.80 -12.31 -14.08
N GLY A 248 -22.27 -12.59 -12.85
CA GLY A 248 -22.59 -13.95 -12.40
C GLY A 248 -21.35 -14.83 -12.15
N MET A 249 -20.19 -14.23 -12.00
CA MET A 249 -18.94 -14.92 -11.73
C MET A 249 -18.28 -14.42 -10.45
N LEU A 250 -17.73 -15.35 -9.68
CA LEU A 250 -16.75 -15.11 -8.65
C LEU A 250 -15.36 -15.29 -9.28
N ILE A 251 -14.54 -14.25 -9.22
CA ILE A 251 -13.19 -14.23 -9.79
C ILE A 251 -12.20 -14.14 -8.63
N VAL A 252 -11.42 -15.19 -8.41
CA VAL A 252 -10.48 -15.30 -7.29
C VAL A 252 -9.05 -15.12 -7.80
N ILE A 253 -8.31 -14.21 -7.19
CA ILE A 253 -6.89 -13.98 -7.48
C ILE A 253 -6.06 -14.66 -6.40
N ALA A 254 -5.21 -15.60 -6.79
CA ALA A 254 -4.34 -16.35 -5.89
C ALA A 254 -2.88 -16.27 -6.36
N GLY A 255 -1.95 -16.14 -5.42
CA GLY A 255 -0.51 -16.19 -5.67
C GLY A 255 0.06 -17.52 -5.20
N THR A 256 1.12 -18.00 -5.86
CA THR A 256 1.89 -19.14 -5.40
C THR A 256 3.36 -18.87 -5.48
N ASP A 257 4.11 -19.29 -4.46
CA ASP A 257 5.57 -19.28 -4.44
C ASP A 257 6.10 -20.69 -4.30
N GLU A 258 7.05 -21.04 -5.12
CA GLU A 258 7.76 -22.31 -5.05
C GLU A 258 9.17 -22.09 -4.52
N TYR A 259 9.61 -22.96 -3.60
CA TYR A 259 10.92 -22.88 -2.95
C TYR A 259 11.71 -24.15 -3.24
N GLU A 260 12.91 -24.01 -3.77
CA GLU A 260 13.84 -25.14 -3.91
C GLU A 260 14.40 -25.54 -2.56
N GLU A 261 14.36 -26.85 -2.26
CA GLU A 261 15.02 -27.43 -1.09
C GLU A 261 16.52 -27.57 -1.38
N THR A 262 17.34 -26.61 -0.93
CA THR A 262 18.80 -26.72 -1.05
C THR A 262 19.33 -27.76 -0.07
N SER A 263 19.88 -28.88 -0.58
CA SER A 263 20.56 -29.90 0.21
C SER A 263 21.88 -29.36 0.76
N TYR A 264 22.06 -29.45 2.09
CA TYR A 264 23.30 -29.06 2.78
C TYR A 264 24.46 -29.98 2.43
N SER A 265 25.60 -29.37 2.07
CA SER A 265 26.91 -30.00 2.29
C SER A 265 27.49 -29.50 3.61
N ASP A 266 28.00 -30.45 4.43
CA ASP A 266 28.39 -30.27 5.86
C ASP A 266 29.59 -29.35 6.12
N ASP A 267 30.17 -28.65 5.14
CA ASP A 267 31.50 -28.04 5.22
C ASP A 267 31.60 -26.51 5.14
N MET A 268 30.51 -25.73 5.16
CA MET A 268 30.63 -24.26 5.14
C MET A 268 29.80 -23.55 6.22
N ILE A 269 30.53 -22.83 7.08
CA ILE A 269 30.07 -22.15 8.32
C ILE A 269 29.46 -20.76 8.00
N LEU A 270 28.77 -20.55 6.93
CA LEU A 270 28.08 -19.26 6.63
C LEU A 270 27.07 -19.37 5.48
N ASP A 271 26.25 -20.41 5.43
CA ASP A 271 25.08 -20.36 4.55
C ASP A 271 23.84 -20.00 5.35
N THR A 272 23.48 -18.74 5.27
CA THR A 272 22.13 -18.29 5.55
C THR A 272 21.22 -19.06 4.63
N ILE A 273 20.24 -19.78 5.18
CA ILE A 273 19.22 -20.49 4.41
C ILE A 273 18.37 -19.42 3.73
N TYR A 274 18.74 -19.02 2.54
CA TYR A 274 17.81 -18.44 1.61
C TYR A 274 17.18 -19.63 0.89
N ASN A 275 15.96 -20.00 1.27
CA ASN A 275 15.10 -20.70 0.36
C ASN A 275 14.92 -19.74 -0.82
N GLN A 276 15.63 -19.98 -1.90
CA GLN A 276 15.52 -19.16 -3.09
C GLN A 276 14.15 -19.47 -3.68
N VAL A 277 13.30 -18.47 -3.83
CA VAL A 277 12.03 -18.63 -4.56
C VAL A 277 12.41 -19.00 -5.98
N SER A 278 12.02 -20.19 -6.40
CA SER A 278 12.37 -20.70 -7.74
C SER A 278 11.36 -20.27 -8.81
N ASP A 279 10.10 -20.08 -8.40
CA ASP A 279 9.01 -19.69 -9.30
C ASP A 279 7.89 -19.00 -8.53
N THR A 280 7.28 -17.99 -9.13
CA THR A 280 6.16 -17.23 -8.55
C THR A 280 5.11 -17.00 -9.62
N ASP A 281 3.89 -17.42 -9.35
CA ASP A 281 2.77 -17.27 -10.26
C ASP A 281 1.61 -16.51 -9.61
N THR A 282 0.91 -15.73 -10.43
CA THR A 282 -0.40 -15.19 -10.11
C THR A 282 -1.46 -15.90 -10.95
N TYR A 283 -2.42 -16.54 -10.27
CA TYR A 283 -3.56 -17.24 -10.86
C TYR A 283 -4.83 -16.42 -10.72
N VAL A 284 -5.70 -16.49 -11.70
CA VAL A 284 -7.09 -16.02 -11.65
C VAL A 284 -8.00 -17.21 -11.91
N LEU A 285 -8.79 -17.59 -10.90
CA LEU A 285 -9.74 -18.69 -10.97
C LEU A 285 -11.15 -18.09 -11.15
N PHE A 286 -11.86 -18.57 -12.16
CA PHE A 286 -13.20 -18.10 -12.51
C PHE A 286 -14.23 -19.16 -12.13
N TYR A 287 -15.16 -18.80 -11.23
CA TYR A 287 -16.25 -19.66 -10.78
C TYR A 287 -17.59 -19.04 -11.16
N LYS A 288 -18.58 -19.86 -11.52
CA LYS A 288 -19.98 -19.41 -11.53
C LYS A 288 -20.43 -19.14 -10.11
N THR A 289 -21.13 -18.00 -9.88
CA THR A 289 -21.70 -17.67 -8.56
C THR A 289 -22.83 -18.60 -8.17
N GLY A 290 -23.17 -18.66 -6.88
CA GLY A 290 -24.29 -19.39 -6.31
C GLY A 290 -23.91 -20.18 -5.07
N GLU A 291 -24.81 -21.01 -4.58
CA GLU A 291 -24.67 -21.84 -3.39
C GLU A 291 -23.45 -22.79 -3.45
N SER A 292 -23.16 -23.32 -4.63
CA SER A 292 -22.03 -24.21 -4.88
C SER A 292 -21.26 -23.71 -6.10
N PRO A 293 -20.35 -22.75 -5.96
CA PRO A 293 -19.61 -22.21 -7.08
C PRO A 293 -18.83 -23.28 -7.85
N GLU A 294 -18.91 -23.24 -9.18
CA GLU A 294 -18.27 -24.21 -10.08
C GLU A 294 -17.12 -23.55 -10.83
N LEU A 295 -15.91 -24.13 -10.77
CA LEU A 295 -14.75 -23.67 -11.51
C LEU A 295 -14.97 -23.82 -13.02
N VAL A 296 -14.78 -22.72 -13.76
CA VAL A 296 -15.01 -22.65 -15.20
C VAL A 296 -13.69 -22.58 -15.96
N SER A 297 -12.75 -21.76 -15.47
CA SER A 297 -11.48 -21.50 -16.15
C SER A 297 -10.44 -20.99 -15.16
N ILE A 298 -9.16 -21.16 -15.52
CA ILE A 298 -8.01 -20.62 -14.80
C ILE A 298 -7.14 -19.87 -15.79
N TYR A 299 -6.77 -18.65 -15.46
CA TYR A 299 -5.74 -17.90 -16.13
C TYR A 299 -4.54 -17.75 -15.19
N ASN A 300 -3.31 -17.74 -15.72
CA ASN A 300 -2.11 -17.44 -14.96
C ASN A 300 -1.12 -16.58 -15.73
N GLN A 301 -0.29 -15.86 -14.97
CA GLN A 301 0.90 -15.16 -15.43
C GLN A 301 1.98 -15.18 -14.37
N ASP A 302 3.24 -15.18 -14.78
CA ASP A 302 4.38 -15.18 -13.88
C ASP A 302 4.43 -13.89 -13.04
N GLY A 303 5.00 -13.98 -11.84
CA GLY A 303 5.26 -12.90 -10.92
C GLY A 303 4.25 -12.78 -9.78
N TYR A 304 4.65 -12.00 -8.77
CA TYR A 304 3.80 -11.67 -7.61
C TYR A 304 2.63 -10.79 -8.01
N TYR A 305 1.45 -11.11 -7.49
CA TYR A 305 0.29 -10.25 -7.61
C TYR A 305 0.60 -8.84 -7.10
N LYS A 306 0.31 -7.85 -7.91
CA LYS A 306 0.48 -6.43 -7.60
C LYS A 306 -0.86 -5.75 -7.44
N ASP A 307 -1.72 -5.86 -8.45
CA ASP A 307 -3.02 -5.21 -8.50
C ASP A 307 -3.89 -5.82 -9.60
N ALA A 308 -5.20 -5.50 -9.59
CA ALA A 308 -6.11 -5.81 -10.68
C ALA A 308 -7.21 -4.74 -10.79
N ARG A 309 -7.71 -4.53 -12.00
CA ARG A 309 -8.85 -3.62 -12.26
C ARG A 309 -9.76 -4.21 -13.31
N ILE A 310 -11.06 -4.01 -13.16
CA ILE A 310 -12.04 -4.29 -14.21
C ILE A 310 -12.54 -2.96 -14.75
N SER A 311 -12.34 -2.74 -16.07
CA SER A 311 -12.79 -1.55 -16.75
C SER A 311 -14.31 -1.52 -16.96
N PRO A 312 -14.92 -0.34 -17.23
CA PRO A 312 -16.34 -0.24 -17.58
C PRO A 312 -16.72 -1.07 -18.81
N GLU A 313 -15.76 -1.39 -19.68
CA GLU A 313 -15.96 -2.22 -20.88
C GLU A 313 -15.98 -3.72 -20.58
N GLY A 314 -15.77 -4.13 -19.32
CA GLY A 314 -15.78 -5.53 -18.89
C GLY A 314 -14.48 -6.28 -19.21
N TYR A 315 -13.35 -5.60 -19.25
CA TYR A 315 -12.02 -6.21 -19.31
C TYR A 315 -11.35 -6.14 -17.94
N MET A 316 -10.85 -7.28 -17.49
CA MET A 316 -9.99 -7.36 -16.31
C MET A 316 -8.54 -7.15 -16.72
N TYR A 317 -7.86 -6.23 -16.09
CA TYR A 317 -6.41 -6.03 -16.21
C TYR A 317 -5.75 -6.54 -14.94
N LEU A 318 -4.96 -7.62 -15.08
CA LEU A 318 -4.19 -8.22 -13.99
C LEU A 318 -2.76 -7.75 -14.07
N ILE A 319 -2.23 -7.23 -12.97
CA ILE A 319 -0.87 -6.72 -12.88
C ILE A 319 -0.07 -7.58 -11.92
N SER A 320 1.06 -8.11 -12.39
CA SER A 320 2.03 -8.82 -11.55
C SER A 320 3.43 -8.25 -11.70
N SER A 321 4.28 -8.49 -10.71
CA SER A 321 5.69 -8.12 -10.71
C SER A 321 6.54 -9.38 -10.82
N TYR A 322 7.19 -9.57 -11.96
CA TYR A 322 8.09 -10.69 -12.22
C TYR A 322 9.54 -10.22 -12.15
N THR A 323 10.42 -11.04 -11.58
CA THR A 323 11.86 -10.79 -11.52
C THR A 323 12.60 -11.97 -12.13
N SER A 324 13.43 -11.70 -13.14
CA SER A 324 14.22 -12.69 -13.86
C SER A 324 15.30 -13.33 -12.97
N ALA A 325 15.88 -14.44 -13.43
CA ALA A 325 17.15 -14.91 -12.87
C ALA A 325 18.25 -13.83 -13.01
N CYS A 326 19.27 -13.91 -12.14
CA CYS A 326 20.45 -13.06 -12.25
C CYS A 326 21.21 -13.35 -13.53
N TYR A 327 21.82 -12.30 -14.12
CA TYR A 327 22.61 -12.41 -15.36
C TYR A 327 23.66 -13.51 -15.33
N GLU A 328 24.35 -13.69 -14.19
CA GLU A 328 25.37 -14.73 -14.02
C GLU A 328 24.82 -16.16 -14.17
N ASN A 329 23.52 -16.34 -14.05
CA ASN A 329 22.84 -17.63 -14.20
C ASN A 329 22.24 -17.83 -15.61
N VAL A 330 22.43 -16.86 -16.53
CA VAL A 330 21.90 -16.89 -17.90
C VAL A 330 23.06 -17.07 -18.88
N ASP A 331 23.09 -18.20 -19.61
CA ASP A 331 24.22 -18.57 -20.47
C ASP A 331 24.24 -17.79 -21.80
N GLY A 332 23.12 -17.17 -22.19
CA GLY A 332 23.00 -16.42 -23.46
C GLY A 332 21.54 -16.08 -23.77
N ALA A 333 21.31 -15.42 -24.87
CA ALA A 333 19.96 -15.03 -25.30
C ALA A 333 19.03 -16.23 -25.56
N GLU A 334 19.58 -17.39 -25.92
CA GLU A 334 18.84 -18.63 -26.11
C GLU A 334 18.28 -19.23 -24.84
N ASP A 335 18.79 -18.80 -23.66
CA ASP A 335 18.36 -19.23 -22.35
C ASP A 335 17.17 -18.35 -21.81
N PHE A 336 16.28 -17.96 -22.73
CA PHE A 336 15.18 -17.02 -22.47
C PHE A 336 14.20 -17.51 -21.41
N GLU A 337 14.13 -18.81 -21.15
CA GLU A 337 13.32 -19.41 -20.09
C GLU A 337 13.64 -18.86 -18.71
N LYS A 338 14.82 -18.29 -18.50
CA LYS A 338 15.26 -17.72 -17.22
C LYS A 338 14.95 -16.23 -17.06
N TYR A 339 14.58 -15.53 -18.14
CA TYR A 339 14.40 -14.08 -18.06
C TYR A 339 13.17 -13.54 -18.81
N ILE A 340 12.38 -14.38 -19.45
CA ILE A 340 11.13 -14.00 -20.09
C ILE A 340 9.96 -14.57 -19.30
N PRO A 341 8.96 -13.75 -18.90
CA PRO A 341 7.78 -14.23 -18.19
C PRO A 341 6.85 -15.06 -19.10
N ARG A 342 6.03 -15.92 -18.46
CA ARG A 342 5.04 -16.78 -19.11
C ARG A 342 3.62 -16.33 -18.75
N SER A 343 2.65 -16.76 -19.52
CA SER A 343 1.24 -16.71 -19.18
C SER A 343 0.47 -17.80 -19.90
N GLY A 344 -0.68 -18.19 -19.33
CA GLY A 344 -1.48 -19.26 -19.91
C GLY A 344 -2.93 -19.26 -19.47
N THR A 345 -3.67 -20.24 -20.00
CA THR A 345 -5.06 -20.50 -19.64
C THR A 345 -5.26 -22.00 -19.54
N ASN A 346 -5.83 -22.48 -18.44
CA ASN A 346 -6.12 -23.90 -18.21
C ASN A 346 -4.89 -24.82 -18.34
N GLY A 347 -3.70 -24.32 -17.96
CA GLY A 347 -2.44 -25.08 -18.00
C GLY A 347 -1.72 -25.07 -19.35
N ASP A 348 -2.21 -24.33 -20.35
CA ASP A 348 -1.53 -24.09 -21.62
C ASP A 348 -0.72 -22.79 -21.53
N GLU A 349 0.50 -22.88 -20.99
CA GLU A 349 1.40 -21.76 -20.73
C GLU A 349 2.42 -21.56 -21.83
N ALA A 350 2.72 -20.31 -22.15
CA ALA A 350 3.74 -19.93 -23.12
C ALA A 350 4.53 -18.69 -22.67
N PHE A 351 5.81 -18.61 -23.05
CA PHE A 351 6.62 -17.41 -22.88
C PHE A 351 6.02 -16.26 -23.68
N LEU A 352 6.10 -15.05 -23.14
CA LEU A 352 5.64 -13.86 -23.83
C LEU A 352 6.49 -13.65 -25.11
N PRO A 353 5.88 -13.37 -26.26
CA PRO A 353 6.63 -13.04 -27.46
C PRO A 353 7.42 -11.74 -27.28
N ALA A 354 8.55 -11.61 -27.97
CA ALA A 354 9.47 -10.49 -27.78
C ALA A 354 8.81 -9.13 -27.98
N ASP A 355 7.90 -8.99 -28.94
CA ASP A 355 7.15 -7.76 -29.20
C ASP A 355 6.14 -7.38 -28.11
N SER A 356 5.89 -8.29 -27.15
CA SER A 356 5.12 -8.01 -25.94
C SER A 356 6.00 -7.58 -24.76
N ILE A 357 7.32 -7.64 -24.87
CA ILE A 357 8.27 -7.12 -23.89
C ILE A 357 8.61 -5.68 -24.27
N LEU A 358 8.10 -4.73 -23.45
CA LEU A 358 8.27 -3.30 -23.70
C LEU A 358 9.54 -2.82 -23.01
N LEU A 359 10.49 -2.29 -23.79
CA LEU A 359 11.79 -1.85 -23.34
C LEU A 359 11.83 -0.32 -23.24
N PRO A 360 12.47 0.27 -22.21
CA PRO A 360 12.70 1.70 -22.15
C PRO A 360 13.69 2.13 -23.24
N GLU A 361 13.54 3.33 -23.78
CA GLU A 361 14.51 3.91 -24.71
C GLU A 361 15.78 4.33 -23.98
N ASP A 362 15.61 5.01 -22.85
CA ASP A 362 16.68 5.39 -21.94
C ASP A 362 16.57 4.54 -20.67
N ASP A 363 17.65 3.85 -20.32
CA ASP A 363 17.68 2.93 -19.18
C ASP A 363 18.90 3.20 -18.31
N ASP A 364 18.65 3.82 -17.15
CA ASP A 364 19.66 4.11 -16.14
C ASP A 364 19.68 3.08 -14.99
N GLU A 365 18.84 2.04 -15.07
CA GLU A 365 18.82 1.01 -14.03
C GLU A 365 20.14 0.23 -14.02
N CYS A 366 20.61 -0.08 -12.80
CA CYS A 366 21.74 -0.96 -12.56
C CYS A 366 21.31 -2.13 -11.67
N SER A 367 21.27 -3.32 -12.25
CA SER A 367 20.75 -4.53 -11.59
C SER A 367 21.35 -5.77 -12.23
N SER A 368 21.48 -6.85 -11.45
CA SER A 368 21.89 -8.17 -11.97
C SER A 368 20.72 -8.97 -12.55
N ASN A 369 19.50 -8.47 -12.50
CA ASN A 369 18.31 -9.11 -13.03
C ASN A 369 17.40 -8.08 -13.71
N LEU A 370 16.40 -8.55 -14.44
CA LEU A 370 15.31 -7.71 -14.96
C LEU A 370 14.08 -7.87 -14.08
N SER A 371 13.51 -6.75 -13.65
CA SER A 371 12.16 -6.72 -13.12
C SER A 371 11.20 -6.35 -14.24
N TYR A 372 10.00 -6.93 -14.20
CA TYR A 372 8.93 -6.63 -15.16
C TYR A 372 7.64 -6.32 -14.42
N THR A 373 6.91 -5.35 -14.94
CA THR A 373 5.49 -5.19 -14.64
C THR A 373 4.70 -5.87 -15.75
N VAL A 374 4.13 -7.03 -15.44
CA VAL A 374 3.35 -7.82 -16.41
C VAL A 374 1.88 -7.42 -16.30
N ILE A 375 1.26 -7.04 -17.42
CA ILE A 375 -0.13 -6.59 -17.49
C ILE A 375 -0.87 -7.53 -18.44
N GLY A 376 -1.67 -8.44 -17.89
CA GLY A 376 -2.55 -9.34 -18.62
C GLY A 376 -3.95 -8.75 -18.73
N SER A 377 -4.55 -8.84 -19.91
CA SER A 377 -5.93 -8.42 -20.18
C SER A 377 -6.83 -9.61 -20.48
N ILE A 378 -7.97 -9.67 -19.78
CA ILE A 378 -8.94 -10.78 -19.86
C ILE A 378 -10.31 -10.19 -20.15
N ASN A 379 -10.97 -10.66 -21.22
CA ASN A 379 -12.35 -10.29 -21.57
C ASN A 379 -13.33 -11.09 -20.72
N LEU A 380 -14.11 -10.41 -19.90
CA LEU A 380 -15.15 -10.98 -19.03
C LEU A 380 -16.55 -11.01 -19.68
N ASN A 381 -16.71 -10.46 -20.89
CA ASN A 381 -18.00 -10.41 -21.60
C ASN A 381 -18.28 -11.64 -22.48
N SER A 382 -17.37 -12.62 -22.49
CA SER A 382 -17.60 -13.85 -23.27
C SER A 382 -18.69 -14.71 -22.63
N GLU A 383 -19.56 -15.29 -23.45
CA GLU A 383 -20.75 -16.03 -22.98
C GLU A 383 -20.40 -17.30 -22.18
N ASP A 384 -19.29 -17.95 -22.51
CA ASP A 384 -18.96 -19.26 -21.91
C ASP A 384 -17.80 -19.17 -20.89
N THR A 385 -16.66 -18.59 -21.27
CA THR A 385 -15.46 -18.52 -20.43
C THR A 385 -14.70 -17.23 -20.69
N PRO A 386 -14.07 -16.61 -19.66
CA PRO A 386 -13.18 -15.48 -19.83
C PRO A 386 -12.03 -15.81 -20.78
N VAL A 387 -11.66 -14.85 -21.63
CA VAL A 387 -10.67 -15.04 -22.71
C VAL A 387 -9.54 -14.03 -22.56
N LYS A 388 -8.29 -14.53 -22.52
CA LYS A 388 -7.11 -13.67 -22.62
C LYS A 388 -7.14 -12.87 -23.91
N THR A 389 -7.06 -11.54 -23.81
CA THR A 389 -7.16 -10.62 -24.96
C THR A 389 -5.79 -10.07 -25.34
N ASP A 390 -5.00 -9.64 -24.37
CA ASP A 390 -3.67 -9.07 -24.60
C ASP A 390 -2.78 -9.34 -23.38
N ILE A 391 -1.46 -9.19 -23.56
CA ILE A 391 -0.49 -9.20 -22.48
C ILE A 391 0.74 -8.40 -22.87
N LYS A 392 1.24 -7.57 -21.95
CA LYS A 392 2.49 -6.82 -22.08
C LYS A 392 3.32 -6.95 -20.82
N ALA A 393 4.64 -6.94 -20.98
CA ALA A 393 5.58 -6.87 -19.86
C ALA A 393 6.48 -5.64 -20.03
N LEU A 394 6.35 -4.67 -19.15
CA LEU A 394 7.19 -3.49 -19.09
C LEU A 394 8.48 -3.85 -18.36
N ALA A 395 9.64 -3.67 -19.00
CA ALA A 395 10.94 -3.89 -18.38
C ALA A 395 11.25 -2.75 -17.39
N GLY A 396 10.92 -2.97 -16.13
CA GLY A 396 11.08 -2.04 -15.00
C GLY A 396 10.12 -2.37 -13.86
N TYR A 397 10.52 -2.00 -12.66
CA TYR A 397 9.66 -2.12 -11.48
C TYR A 397 8.63 -1.00 -11.46
N THR A 398 7.38 -1.32 -11.14
CA THR A 398 6.31 -0.34 -10.88
C THR A 398 6.00 -0.31 -9.39
N GLY A 399 6.07 0.86 -8.78
CA GLY A 399 5.72 1.08 -7.37
C GLY A 399 4.22 1.14 -7.15
N ASN A 400 3.58 2.17 -7.67
CA ASN A 400 2.15 2.45 -7.53
C ASN A 400 1.42 2.38 -8.87
N ILE A 401 0.15 2.04 -8.81
CA ILE A 401 -0.71 1.88 -9.98
C ILE A 401 -1.98 2.69 -9.75
N TYR A 402 -2.40 3.42 -10.77
CA TYR A 402 -3.70 4.09 -10.83
C TYR A 402 -4.39 3.72 -12.13
N CYS A 403 -5.68 3.47 -12.11
CA CYS A 403 -6.46 3.10 -13.28
C CYS A 403 -7.69 4.00 -13.41
N SER A 404 -7.76 4.74 -14.51
CA SER A 404 -8.99 5.40 -14.96
C SER A 404 -9.82 4.45 -15.83
N ALA A 405 -10.95 4.93 -16.34
CA ALA A 405 -11.76 4.15 -17.26
C ALA A 405 -11.04 3.78 -18.58
N ALA A 406 -10.06 4.57 -19.01
CA ALA A 406 -9.40 4.45 -20.30
C ALA A 406 -7.87 4.29 -20.22
N ASN A 407 -7.27 4.49 -19.06
CA ASN A 407 -5.82 4.49 -18.91
C ASN A 407 -5.38 3.79 -17.62
N LEU A 408 -4.23 3.13 -17.70
CA LEU A 408 -3.49 2.62 -16.56
C LEU A 408 -2.20 3.44 -16.42
N TYR A 409 -1.92 3.95 -15.24
CA TYR A 409 -0.71 4.68 -14.91
C TYR A 409 0.17 3.84 -13.99
N CYS A 410 1.38 3.56 -14.45
CA CYS A 410 2.40 2.87 -13.69
C CYS A 410 3.41 3.90 -13.18
N VAL A 411 3.52 4.08 -11.88
CA VAL A 411 4.42 5.07 -11.28
C VAL A 411 5.53 4.40 -10.51
N ARG A 412 6.77 4.79 -10.82
CA ARG A 412 7.98 4.33 -10.20
C ARG A 412 8.67 5.48 -9.48
N ASN A 413 9.02 5.29 -8.21
CA ASN A 413 9.83 6.25 -7.48
C ASN A 413 11.32 5.95 -7.72
N LEU A 414 12.02 6.83 -8.41
CA LEU A 414 13.44 6.69 -8.73
C LEU A 414 14.20 7.98 -8.39
N ASN A 415 15.30 7.87 -7.64
CA ASN A 415 16.16 9.00 -7.25
C ASN A 415 15.42 10.17 -6.57
N GLY A 416 14.26 9.92 -5.99
CA GLY A 416 13.43 10.93 -5.32
C GLY A 416 12.44 11.64 -6.24
N ASP A 417 12.26 11.14 -7.47
CA ASP A 417 11.28 11.59 -8.46
C ASP A 417 10.29 10.47 -8.77
N SER A 418 9.14 10.83 -9.31
CA SER A 418 8.11 9.88 -9.77
C SER A 418 8.11 9.82 -11.30
N ASP A 419 8.61 8.70 -11.85
CA ASP A 419 8.51 8.38 -13.28
C ASP A 419 7.15 7.75 -13.55
N ILE A 420 6.46 8.21 -14.58
CA ILE A 420 5.08 7.85 -14.89
C ILE A 420 5.03 7.26 -16.29
N THR A 421 4.48 6.07 -16.44
CA THR A 421 4.14 5.49 -17.74
C THR A 421 2.63 5.39 -17.84
N ARG A 422 2.04 6.06 -18.84
CA ARG A 422 0.62 5.94 -19.19
C ARG A 422 0.42 4.87 -20.25
N ILE A 423 -0.50 3.98 -19.99
CA ILE A 423 -0.90 2.87 -20.85
C ILE A 423 -2.37 3.09 -21.21
N SER A 424 -2.67 3.17 -22.49
CA SER A 424 -4.04 3.24 -22.98
C SER A 424 -4.69 1.86 -22.93
N LEU A 425 -5.93 1.81 -22.44
CA LEU A 425 -6.78 0.63 -22.35
C LEU A 425 -7.96 0.82 -23.30
N ASP A 426 -7.99 0.07 -24.40
CA ASP A 426 -9.03 0.17 -25.40
C ASP A 426 -9.41 -1.21 -25.93
N GLY A 427 -10.65 -1.63 -25.68
CA GLY A 427 -11.15 -2.93 -26.14
C GLY A 427 -10.31 -4.11 -25.64
N GLY A 428 -9.75 -4.01 -24.43
CA GLY A 428 -8.89 -5.01 -23.81
C GLY A 428 -7.43 -4.99 -24.31
N LYS A 429 -7.02 -4.04 -25.14
CA LYS A 429 -5.62 -3.86 -25.54
C LYS A 429 -4.85 -3.07 -24.51
N VAL A 430 -3.57 -3.40 -24.35
CA VAL A 430 -2.61 -2.77 -23.47
C VAL A 430 -1.58 -2.06 -24.32
N THR A 431 -1.68 -0.72 -24.47
CA THR A 431 -0.85 0.03 -25.41
C THR A 431 -0.13 1.18 -24.67
N PRO A 432 1.22 1.18 -24.62
CA PRO A 432 1.98 2.33 -24.11
C PRO A 432 1.60 3.59 -24.86
N ALA A 433 1.39 4.69 -24.13
CA ALA A 433 0.84 5.91 -24.72
C ALA A 433 1.65 7.17 -24.41
N ALA A 434 2.26 7.26 -23.21
CA ALA A 434 3.11 8.38 -22.83
C ALA A 434 4.03 8.03 -21.67
N ASN A 435 5.16 8.72 -21.55
CA ASN A 435 6.03 8.73 -20.37
C ASN A 435 6.24 10.17 -19.90
N GLY A 436 6.39 10.35 -18.60
CA GLY A 436 6.67 11.63 -17.96
C GLY A 436 7.31 11.45 -16.60
N SER A 437 7.77 12.54 -16.01
CA SER A 437 8.33 12.54 -14.65
C SER A 437 7.93 13.80 -13.92
N VAL A 438 7.77 13.70 -12.60
CA VAL A 438 7.54 14.83 -11.70
C VAL A 438 8.44 14.73 -10.49
N ASP A 439 8.78 15.89 -9.90
CA ASP A 439 9.63 15.97 -8.71
C ASP A 439 8.91 15.41 -7.47
N GLY A 440 9.60 14.59 -6.69
CA GLY A 440 9.07 13.98 -5.48
C GLY A 440 8.43 12.61 -5.69
N TYR A 441 8.06 11.97 -4.59
CA TYR A 441 7.42 10.64 -4.56
C TYR A 441 5.96 10.73 -4.15
N ILE A 442 5.14 9.85 -4.67
CA ILE A 442 3.74 9.73 -4.27
C ILE A 442 3.58 8.88 -3.02
N ASN A 443 2.54 9.17 -2.24
CA ASN A 443 2.20 8.40 -1.06
C ASN A 443 1.55 7.06 -1.45
N ASP A 444 0.57 7.11 -2.35
CA ASP A 444 -0.26 5.98 -2.78
C ASP A 444 -0.98 6.26 -4.10
N GLN A 445 -1.83 5.33 -4.56
CA GLN A 445 -2.63 5.48 -5.78
C GLN A 445 -3.56 6.72 -5.78
N PHE A 446 -3.97 7.20 -4.61
CA PHE A 446 -4.89 8.34 -4.47
C PHE A 446 -4.21 9.68 -4.56
N SER A 447 -2.89 9.67 -4.51
CA SER A 447 -2.09 10.82 -4.91
C SER A 447 -2.23 11.13 -6.41
N MET A 448 -3.01 10.32 -7.15
CA MET A 448 -3.21 10.40 -8.60
C MET A 448 -4.69 10.45 -8.96
N SER A 449 -5.01 11.14 -10.05
CA SER A 449 -6.36 11.20 -10.63
C SER A 449 -6.30 11.61 -12.10
N GLU A 450 -7.15 11.04 -12.94
CA GLU A 450 -7.42 11.52 -14.30
C GLU A 450 -8.79 12.23 -14.35
N TYR A 451 -8.81 13.46 -14.84
CA TYR A 451 -10.06 14.22 -14.94
C TYR A 451 -10.02 15.21 -16.10
N ASN A 452 -11.07 15.23 -16.91
CA ASN A 452 -11.23 16.14 -18.06
C ASN A 452 -10.05 16.15 -19.04
N GLY A 453 -9.39 14.98 -19.25
CA GLY A 453 -8.25 14.86 -20.16
C GLY A 453 -6.93 15.39 -19.58
N TYR A 454 -6.82 15.48 -18.28
CA TYR A 454 -5.59 15.81 -17.55
C TYR A 454 -5.29 14.75 -16.48
N PHE A 455 -4.01 14.45 -16.32
CA PHE A 455 -3.52 13.65 -15.19
C PHE A 455 -3.06 14.58 -14.08
N ARG A 456 -3.46 14.30 -12.85
CA ARG A 456 -3.15 15.10 -11.65
C ARG A 456 -2.42 14.23 -10.66
N ILE A 457 -1.34 14.75 -10.07
CA ILE A 457 -0.50 14.00 -9.15
C ILE A 457 0.03 14.91 -8.03
N ALA A 458 -0.04 14.43 -6.78
CA ALA A 458 0.48 15.11 -5.62
C ALA A 458 1.67 14.34 -5.03
N THR A 459 2.79 15.03 -4.79
CA THR A 459 4.05 14.43 -4.39
C THR A 459 4.64 15.08 -3.15
N SER A 460 5.48 14.32 -2.42
CA SER A 460 6.33 14.82 -1.35
C SER A 460 7.80 14.70 -1.76
N LYS A 461 8.62 15.71 -1.49
CA LYS A 461 10.06 15.70 -1.73
C LYS A 461 10.83 15.89 -0.45
N THR A 462 11.87 15.09 -0.26
CA THR A 462 12.84 15.26 0.84
C THR A 462 14.21 15.49 0.28
N ASN A 463 14.79 16.65 0.58
CA ASN A 463 16.15 16.98 0.19
C ASN A 463 17.13 16.60 1.30
N TYR A 464 18.25 16.01 0.90
CA TYR A 464 19.30 15.57 1.79
C TYR A 464 20.62 16.30 1.46
N GLU A 465 21.40 16.58 2.48
CA GLU A 465 22.78 17.05 2.34
C GLU A 465 23.72 16.04 2.98
N LYS A 466 24.79 15.69 2.28
CA LYS A 466 25.86 14.85 2.83
C LYS A 466 26.70 15.69 3.80
N VAL A 467 26.70 15.32 5.07
CA VAL A 467 27.49 15.97 6.11
C VAL A 467 28.67 15.08 6.46
N GLU A 468 29.89 15.61 6.32
CA GLU A 468 31.13 14.92 6.71
C GLU A 468 31.46 15.26 8.16
N SER A 469 31.65 14.25 9.00
CA SER A 469 32.06 14.40 10.40
C SER A 469 33.25 13.49 10.72
N GLY A 470 34.45 13.97 10.50
CA GLY A 470 35.68 13.23 10.73
C GLY A 470 35.88 12.11 9.72
N VAL A 471 35.80 10.83 10.17
CA VAL A 471 35.95 9.64 9.33
C VAL A 471 34.60 9.04 8.89
N THR A 472 33.47 9.67 9.23
CA THR A 472 32.15 9.19 8.86
C THR A 472 31.38 10.27 8.11
N SER A 473 30.59 9.89 7.11
CA SER A 473 29.62 10.76 6.47
C SER A 473 28.20 10.26 6.74
N PHE A 474 27.25 11.18 6.85
CA PHE A 474 25.82 10.85 6.99
C PHE A 474 24.99 11.84 6.19
N PHE A 475 23.79 11.44 5.80
CA PHE A 475 22.84 12.32 5.13
C PHE A 475 21.94 13.01 6.15
N GLN A 476 21.82 14.31 6.05
CA GLN A 476 20.94 15.12 6.86
C GLN A 476 19.81 15.68 5.99
N VAL A 477 18.57 15.54 6.46
CA VAL A 477 17.43 16.18 5.81
C VAL A 477 17.57 17.70 5.93
N THR A 478 17.56 18.39 4.79
CA THR A 478 17.67 19.85 4.73
C THR A 478 16.34 20.53 4.52
N LYS A 479 15.42 19.90 3.77
CA LYS A 479 14.11 20.44 3.46
C LYS A 479 13.14 19.31 3.08
N ARG A 480 11.88 19.45 3.50
CA ARG A 480 10.75 18.70 2.95
C ARG A 480 9.73 19.68 2.39
N TYR A 481 9.07 19.32 1.32
CA TYR A 481 7.97 20.09 0.74
C TYR A 481 7.10 19.19 -0.14
N ASN A 482 5.92 19.69 -0.47
CA ASN A 482 4.98 18.96 -1.29
C ASN A 482 4.65 19.76 -2.54
N SER A 483 4.24 19.06 -3.59
CA SER A 483 3.87 19.64 -4.87
C SER A 483 2.61 18.97 -5.41
N LEU A 484 1.83 19.70 -6.19
CA LEU A 484 0.71 19.19 -6.95
C LEU A 484 0.94 19.58 -8.40
N TYR A 485 0.95 18.61 -9.30
CA TYR A 485 1.15 18.78 -10.73
C TYR A 485 -0.12 18.42 -11.49
N VAL A 486 -0.34 19.14 -12.58
CA VAL A 486 -1.35 18.84 -13.61
C VAL A 486 -0.61 18.61 -14.92
N LEU A 487 -0.82 17.45 -15.53
CA LEU A 487 -0.17 17.04 -16.77
C LEU A 487 -1.23 16.83 -17.86
N ASP A 488 -0.86 17.10 -19.11
CA ASP A 488 -1.68 16.70 -20.25
C ASP A 488 -1.62 15.18 -20.49
N MET A 489 -2.32 14.68 -21.52
CA MET A 489 -2.34 13.23 -21.79
C MET A 489 -1.03 12.72 -22.41
N ASP A 490 -0.13 13.59 -22.82
CA ASP A 490 1.23 13.25 -23.23
C ASP A 490 2.22 13.32 -22.03
N LEU A 491 1.67 13.52 -20.82
CA LEU A 491 2.36 13.64 -19.54
C LEU A 491 3.33 14.84 -19.45
N ASN A 492 3.08 15.91 -20.24
CA ASN A 492 3.75 17.19 -20.06
C ASN A 492 3.12 17.97 -18.91
N ILE A 493 3.92 18.54 -18.02
CA ILE A 493 3.41 19.41 -16.95
C ILE A 493 2.83 20.67 -17.58
N VAL A 494 1.54 20.92 -17.35
CA VAL A 494 0.83 22.13 -17.84
C VAL A 494 0.54 23.12 -16.71
N GLY A 495 0.53 22.67 -15.46
CA GLY A 495 0.35 23.51 -14.29
C GLY A 495 0.87 22.86 -13.03
N GLU A 496 1.26 23.67 -12.05
CA GLU A 496 1.84 23.17 -10.81
C GLU A 496 1.63 24.12 -9.62
N VAL A 497 1.58 23.55 -8.41
CA VAL A 497 1.70 24.27 -7.13
C VAL A 497 2.79 23.62 -6.33
N ASN A 498 3.89 24.32 -6.12
CA ASN A 498 5.07 23.79 -5.46
C ASN A 498 5.31 24.42 -4.09
N GLY A 499 5.92 23.65 -3.18
CA GLY A 499 6.50 24.18 -1.94
C GLY A 499 5.49 24.45 -0.82
N TYR A 500 4.35 23.75 -0.79
CA TYR A 500 3.43 23.81 0.35
C TYR A 500 3.76 22.75 1.41
N GLY A 501 3.21 22.91 2.63
CA GLY A 501 3.43 21.96 3.73
C GLY A 501 4.93 21.76 4.04
N ILE A 502 5.67 22.86 4.24
CA ILE A 502 7.12 22.81 4.50
C ILE A 502 7.41 21.97 5.74
N ASP A 503 8.39 21.07 5.63
CA ASP A 503 8.78 20.07 6.64
C ASP A 503 7.72 19.02 6.96
N GLU A 504 6.70 18.88 6.13
CA GLU A 504 5.61 17.90 6.24
C GLU A 504 5.61 16.97 5.03
N ASN A 505 5.01 15.79 5.17
CA ASN A 505 4.75 14.86 4.06
C ASN A 505 3.26 14.71 3.86
N ILE A 506 2.83 14.46 2.61
CA ILE A 506 1.45 14.11 2.29
C ILE A 506 1.05 12.83 3.03
N LYS A 507 -0.14 12.83 3.61
CA LYS A 507 -0.75 11.68 4.30
C LYS A 507 -2.00 11.17 3.61
N SER A 508 -2.75 12.04 2.97
CA SER A 508 -3.84 11.66 2.07
C SER A 508 -4.15 12.76 1.07
N VAL A 509 -4.68 12.35 -0.06
CA VAL A 509 -5.16 13.23 -1.13
C VAL A 509 -6.58 12.82 -1.49
N ASN A 510 -7.45 13.77 -1.76
CA ASN A 510 -8.78 13.56 -2.28
C ASN A 510 -9.00 14.49 -3.47
N PHE A 511 -9.04 13.95 -4.68
CA PHE A 511 -9.45 14.68 -5.88
C PHE A 511 -10.97 14.58 -6.05
N SER A 512 -11.66 15.68 -6.21
CA SER A 512 -13.12 15.75 -6.34
C SER A 512 -13.51 16.74 -7.42
N GLY A 513 -13.72 16.28 -8.66
CA GLY A 513 -13.97 17.15 -9.81
C GLY A 513 -12.84 18.15 -10.00
N ASP A 514 -13.15 19.44 -10.06
CA ASP A 514 -12.19 20.53 -10.22
C ASP A 514 -11.49 20.93 -8.92
N MET A 515 -11.62 20.13 -7.86
CA MET A 515 -11.01 20.38 -6.55
C MET A 515 -10.06 19.27 -6.16
N ALA A 516 -9.05 19.61 -5.31
CA ALA A 516 -8.29 18.63 -4.54
C ALA A 516 -8.21 19.05 -3.09
N TYR A 517 -8.18 18.06 -2.21
CA TYR A 517 -7.98 18.21 -0.77
C TYR A 517 -6.76 17.37 -0.37
N VAL A 518 -5.78 18.01 0.28
CA VAL A 518 -4.51 17.35 0.62
C VAL A 518 -4.25 17.54 2.11
N VAL A 519 -4.02 16.44 2.81
CA VAL A 519 -3.57 16.44 4.19
C VAL A 519 -2.07 16.21 4.22
N THR A 520 -1.34 17.10 4.88
CA THR A 520 0.09 16.91 5.17
C THR A 520 0.30 16.79 6.68
N PHE A 521 1.37 16.15 7.14
CA PHE A 521 1.61 15.91 8.57
C PHE A 521 3.08 15.96 8.98
N ARG A 522 3.29 16.63 10.12
CA ARG A 522 4.49 16.51 10.95
C ARG A 522 4.15 16.49 12.45
N GLN A 523 3.35 17.40 12.95
CA GLN A 523 2.90 17.50 14.36
C GLN A 523 1.47 18.01 14.47
N THR A 524 1.04 18.89 13.59
CA THR A 524 -0.33 19.39 13.41
C THR A 524 -0.61 19.39 11.92
N ASP A 525 -1.83 18.99 11.53
CA ASP A 525 -2.16 18.79 10.11
C ASP A 525 -2.83 20.00 9.51
N PRO A 526 -2.26 20.58 8.47
CA PRO A 526 -3.08 21.34 7.55
C PRO A 526 -3.82 20.43 6.57
N LEU A 527 -5.11 20.68 6.41
CA LEU A 527 -5.92 20.27 5.29
C LEU A 527 -5.91 21.44 4.29
N TYR A 528 -5.31 21.21 3.12
CA TYR A 528 -5.31 22.18 2.02
C TYR A 528 -6.46 21.91 1.07
N SER A 529 -7.10 22.96 0.56
CA SER A 529 -7.97 22.91 -0.61
C SER A 529 -7.29 23.55 -1.82
N PHE A 530 -7.44 22.92 -2.99
CA PHE A 530 -6.88 23.39 -4.25
C PHE A 530 -7.99 23.59 -5.28
N ASP A 531 -7.94 24.70 -6.02
CA ASP A 531 -8.72 24.94 -7.22
C ASP A 531 -7.92 24.46 -8.44
N LEU A 532 -8.47 23.49 -9.16
CA LEU A 532 -7.93 22.90 -10.39
C LEU A 532 -8.82 23.19 -11.61
N THR A 533 -9.74 24.15 -11.50
CA THR A 533 -10.66 24.54 -12.59
C THR A 533 -9.90 24.97 -13.84
N ASP A 534 -8.80 25.71 -13.66
CA ASP A 534 -7.85 26.00 -14.74
C ASP A 534 -6.63 25.09 -14.56
N PRO A 535 -6.48 24.05 -15.38
CA PRO A 535 -5.39 23.08 -15.27
C PRO A 535 -3.99 23.70 -15.45
N THR A 536 -3.92 24.88 -16.13
CA THR A 536 -2.65 25.60 -16.35
C THR A 536 -2.28 26.55 -15.21
N SER A 537 -3.18 26.73 -14.25
CA SER A 537 -3.01 27.68 -13.14
C SER A 537 -3.65 27.17 -11.85
N PRO A 538 -3.28 25.96 -11.39
CA PRO A 538 -3.77 25.43 -10.12
C PRO A 538 -3.35 26.33 -8.96
N LYS A 539 -4.17 26.42 -7.90
CA LYS A 539 -3.88 27.27 -6.76
C LYS A 539 -4.45 26.74 -5.45
N ILE A 540 -3.78 27.04 -4.34
CA ILE A 540 -4.30 26.81 -2.99
C ILE A 540 -5.39 27.86 -2.71
N LEU A 541 -6.52 27.41 -2.16
CA LEU A 541 -7.62 28.27 -1.73
C LEU A 541 -7.62 28.50 -0.23
N ASP A 542 -7.37 27.42 0.56
CA ASP A 542 -7.40 27.48 2.01
C ASP A 542 -6.43 26.48 2.65
N GLU A 543 -6.05 26.74 3.91
CA GLU A 543 -5.23 25.89 4.77
C GLU A 543 -5.90 25.81 6.15
N TYR A 544 -6.51 24.68 6.48
CA TYR A 544 -7.19 24.47 7.76
C TYR A 544 -6.38 23.52 8.66
N LYS A 545 -5.99 23.97 9.87
CA LYS A 545 -5.15 23.19 10.80
C LYS A 545 -5.96 22.42 11.82
N ILE A 546 -5.68 21.13 11.94
CA ILE A 546 -6.30 20.20 12.90
C ILE A 546 -5.25 19.41 13.68
N THR A 547 -5.65 18.75 14.77
CA THR A 547 -4.81 17.80 15.53
C THR A 547 -4.93 16.39 14.95
N GLY A 548 -3.84 15.62 14.96
CA GLY A 548 -3.76 14.31 14.34
C GLY A 548 -3.93 14.43 12.80
N TYR A 549 -3.99 13.36 12.03
CA TYR A 549 -4.17 13.45 10.58
C TYR A 549 -5.27 12.53 10.07
N SER A 550 -5.86 12.89 8.91
CA SER A 550 -6.71 11.99 8.17
C SER A 550 -5.84 11.19 7.20
N SER A 551 -5.72 9.88 7.41
CA SER A 551 -5.09 8.96 6.47
C SER A 551 -6.01 8.61 5.32
N TYR A 552 -7.30 8.91 5.45
CA TYR A 552 -8.33 8.67 4.48
C TYR A 552 -9.37 9.80 4.49
N MET A 553 -9.82 10.23 3.30
CA MET A 553 -10.87 11.21 3.12
C MET A 553 -11.87 10.75 2.06
N GLN A 554 -13.16 10.93 2.34
CA GLN A 554 -14.25 10.56 1.44
C GLN A 554 -15.34 11.64 1.42
N LYS A 555 -15.86 11.95 0.24
CA LYS A 555 -17.07 12.77 0.12
C LYS A 555 -18.21 12.08 0.86
N TRP A 556 -18.81 12.77 1.83
CA TRP A 556 -20.01 12.29 2.52
C TRP A 556 -21.27 12.73 1.79
N SER A 557 -21.32 13.99 1.38
CA SER A 557 -22.36 14.59 0.54
C SER A 557 -21.81 15.87 -0.07
N ASP A 558 -22.63 16.60 -0.83
CA ASP A 558 -22.23 17.91 -1.33
C ASP A 558 -21.93 18.85 -0.15
N GLY A 559 -20.75 19.43 -0.14
CA GLY A 559 -20.25 20.31 0.92
C GLY A 559 -19.81 19.60 2.21
N LEU A 560 -19.76 18.27 2.25
CA LEU A 560 -19.29 17.49 3.41
C LEU A 560 -18.21 16.47 3.00
N LEU A 561 -17.06 16.55 3.67
CA LEU A 561 -15.93 15.64 3.50
C LEU A 561 -15.66 14.90 4.82
N LEU A 562 -15.79 13.59 4.80
CA LEU A 562 -15.44 12.72 5.94
C LEU A 562 -13.95 12.43 5.92
N GLY A 563 -13.28 12.60 7.06
CA GLY A 563 -11.90 12.19 7.30
C GLY A 563 -11.83 11.08 8.37
N PHE A 564 -10.92 10.14 8.17
CA PHE A 564 -10.58 9.07 9.10
C PHE A 564 -9.07 8.95 9.25
N GLY A 565 -8.58 8.74 10.46
CA GLY A 565 -7.15 8.54 10.68
C GLY A 565 -6.74 8.61 12.16
N PRO A 566 -5.43 8.60 12.43
CA PRO A 566 -4.92 8.75 13.79
C PRO A 566 -5.25 10.10 14.41
N GLU A 567 -5.64 10.11 15.67
CA GLU A 567 -5.67 11.30 16.50
C GLU A 567 -4.34 11.44 17.25
N ALA A 568 -3.87 12.66 17.42
CA ALA A 568 -2.63 12.95 18.14
C ALA A 568 -2.82 14.14 19.10
N ASP A 569 -2.00 14.19 20.15
CA ASP A 569 -1.91 15.35 21.03
C ASP A 569 -1.10 16.49 20.39
N GLU A 570 -0.99 17.62 21.08
CA GLU A 570 -0.24 18.82 20.64
C GLU A 570 1.27 18.54 20.41
N ASN A 571 1.78 17.40 20.90
CA ASN A 571 3.17 16.97 20.70
C ASN A 571 3.34 15.97 19.54
N GLY A 572 2.25 15.63 18.84
CA GLY A 572 2.22 14.65 17.76
C GLY A 572 2.21 13.19 18.25
N ILE A 573 1.93 12.95 19.53
CA ILE A 573 1.82 11.59 20.09
C ILE A 573 0.42 11.07 19.78
N SER A 574 0.33 9.92 19.09
CA SER A 574 -0.94 9.28 18.79
C SER A 574 -1.71 8.93 20.06
N THR A 575 -2.97 9.33 20.13
CA THR A 575 -3.88 9.12 21.27
C THR A 575 -5.04 8.17 20.93
N GLY A 576 -5.22 7.81 19.67
CA GLY A 576 -6.28 6.94 19.20
C GLY A 576 -6.51 7.11 17.70
N VAL A 577 -7.72 6.80 17.26
CA VAL A 577 -8.20 7.06 15.90
C VAL A 577 -9.41 7.97 15.93
N LYS A 578 -9.59 8.78 14.89
CA LYS A 578 -10.68 9.75 14.79
C LYS A 578 -11.51 9.57 13.53
N LEU A 579 -12.78 9.93 13.65
CA LEU A 579 -13.65 10.35 12.55
C LEU A 579 -13.81 11.87 12.64
N VAL A 580 -13.70 12.56 11.52
CA VAL A 580 -13.90 14.01 11.45
C VAL A 580 -14.75 14.36 10.22
N MET A 581 -15.68 15.29 10.39
CA MET A 581 -16.44 15.81 9.25
C MET A 581 -16.06 17.27 9.02
N PHE A 582 -15.65 17.54 7.78
CA PHE A 582 -15.33 18.88 7.31
C PHE A 582 -16.48 19.46 6.50
N ASP A 583 -16.74 20.75 6.67
CA ASP A 583 -17.51 21.55 5.74
C ASP A 583 -16.56 22.06 4.65
N ASN A 584 -16.77 21.59 3.43
CA ASN A 584 -16.07 22.02 2.22
C ASN A 584 -17.02 22.68 1.19
N SER A 585 -18.19 23.14 1.65
CA SER A 585 -19.16 23.86 0.81
C SER A 585 -18.61 25.19 0.28
N ASP A 586 -17.73 25.84 1.04
CA ASP A 586 -16.89 26.94 0.58
C ASP A 586 -15.42 26.50 0.67
N PRO A 587 -14.79 26.14 -0.44
CA PRO A 587 -13.41 25.66 -0.43
C PRO A 587 -12.37 26.72 -0.03
N ASN A 588 -12.76 28.02 0.04
CA ASN A 588 -11.92 29.09 0.57
C ASN A 588 -12.03 29.24 2.10
N ASN A 589 -12.86 28.42 2.76
CA ASN A 589 -13.13 28.54 4.20
C ASN A 589 -13.50 27.17 4.78
N LEU A 590 -12.55 26.25 4.75
CA LEU A 590 -12.69 24.91 5.32
C LEU A 590 -12.91 24.99 6.84
N ARG A 591 -13.73 24.10 7.38
CA ARG A 591 -13.94 24.03 8.84
C ARG A 591 -14.38 22.64 9.30
N GLU A 592 -13.97 22.28 10.49
CA GLU A 592 -14.46 21.09 11.19
C GLU A 592 -15.90 21.33 11.66
N LEU A 593 -16.82 20.40 11.35
CA LEU A 593 -18.19 20.40 11.85
C LEU A 593 -18.38 19.50 13.06
N GLY A 594 -17.61 18.43 13.13
CA GLY A 594 -17.67 17.48 14.22
C GLY A 594 -16.57 16.45 14.17
N LYS A 595 -16.16 15.97 15.33
CA LYS A 595 -15.12 14.97 15.50
C LYS A 595 -15.53 13.93 16.54
N TYR A 596 -15.19 12.67 16.30
CA TYR A 596 -15.29 11.59 17.28
C TYR A 596 -13.95 10.89 17.42
N VAL A 597 -13.43 10.77 18.64
CA VAL A 597 -12.18 10.08 18.92
C VAL A 597 -12.49 8.73 19.56
N VAL A 598 -12.04 7.65 18.91
CA VAL A 598 -12.10 6.30 19.44
C VAL A 598 -10.94 6.12 20.42
N ASN A 599 -11.26 5.83 21.68
CA ASN A 599 -10.26 5.57 22.70
C ASN A 599 -10.71 4.42 23.61
N PHE A 600 -10.02 3.30 23.53
CA PHE A 600 -10.24 2.11 24.37
C PHE A 600 -9.36 2.08 25.62
N SER A 601 -8.71 3.19 26.00
CA SER A 601 -7.87 3.20 27.18
C SER A 601 -8.70 2.95 28.45
N HIS A 602 -8.24 2.03 29.30
CA HIS A 602 -8.80 1.79 30.63
C HIS A 602 -7.89 2.43 31.68
N ASN A 603 -8.46 3.32 32.52
CA ASN A 603 -7.71 4.09 33.55
C ASN A 603 -6.51 4.90 33.00
N GLY A 604 -6.58 5.37 31.75
CA GLY A 604 -5.49 6.11 31.12
C GLY A 604 -4.29 5.24 30.67
N ILE A 605 -4.46 3.93 30.74
CA ILE A 605 -3.48 2.93 30.24
C ILE A 605 -4.12 2.23 29.05
N GLY A 606 -3.43 2.24 27.93
CA GLY A 606 -3.88 1.61 26.71
C GLY A 606 -3.75 2.55 25.51
N TYR A 607 -3.80 1.96 24.34
CA TYR A 607 -3.67 2.61 23.05
C TYR A 607 -4.76 2.05 22.12
N SER A 608 -5.41 2.91 21.37
CA SER A 608 -6.37 2.51 20.36
C SER A 608 -5.75 2.64 18.98
N TYR A 609 -5.89 1.58 18.19
CA TYR A 609 -5.41 1.49 16.82
C TYR A 609 -6.54 0.99 15.92
N SER A 610 -6.53 1.39 14.67
CA SER A 610 -7.39 0.79 13.65
C SER A 610 -6.54 0.28 12.49
N PRO A 611 -6.69 -0.99 12.09
CA PRO A 611 -6.00 -1.52 10.91
C PRO A 611 -6.46 -0.83 9.62
N ALA A 612 -7.62 -0.18 9.63
CA ALA A 612 -8.11 0.62 8.51
C ALA A 612 -7.25 1.87 8.22
N VAL A 613 -6.35 2.27 9.13
CA VAL A 613 -5.33 3.30 8.85
C VAL A 613 -4.36 2.83 7.77
N SER A 614 -4.13 1.50 7.70
CA SER A 614 -3.23 0.85 6.75
C SER A 614 -3.94 0.14 5.61
N ASP A 615 -5.17 -0.29 5.82
CA ASP A 615 -6.02 -1.00 4.85
C ASP A 615 -7.43 -0.43 4.91
N ARG A 616 -7.69 0.60 4.13
CA ARG A 616 -8.98 1.29 4.11
C ARG A 616 -10.16 0.38 3.72
N LYS A 617 -9.91 -0.70 2.96
CA LYS A 617 -10.95 -1.65 2.58
C LYS A 617 -11.60 -2.33 3.79
N GLN A 618 -11.02 -2.15 4.98
CA GLN A 618 -11.63 -2.53 6.25
C GLN A 618 -12.68 -1.52 6.76
N LEU A 619 -12.75 -0.30 6.18
CA LEU A 619 -13.85 0.63 6.45
C LEU A 619 -15.05 0.30 5.54
N LEU A 620 -16.24 0.40 6.10
CA LEU A 620 -17.45 0.49 5.31
C LEU A 620 -18.09 1.85 5.58
N ILE A 621 -18.18 2.68 4.54
CA ILE A 621 -18.75 4.03 4.63
C ILE A 621 -19.87 4.12 3.59
N SER A 622 -21.10 4.27 4.06
CA SER A 622 -22.28 4.47 3.21
C SER A 622 -23.06 5.70 3.65
N PRO A 623 -22.88 6.84 2.97
CA PRO A 623 -23.69 8.04 3.24
C PRO A 623 -25.20 7.79 3.07
N GLU A 624 -25.58 6.98 2.09
CA GLU A 624 -26.99 6.66 1.78
C GLU A 624 -27.67 5.92 2.93
N LYS A 625 -26.96 5.01 3.58
CA LYS A 625 -27.44 4.27 4.77
C LYS A 625 -27.15 5.02 6.06
N ASN A 626 -26.50 6.17 6.01
CA ASN A 626 -25.96 6.89 7.18
C ASN A 626 -25.18 5.95 8.11
N LEU A 627 -24.26 5.17 7.52
CA LEU A 627 -23.51 4.13 8.17
C LEU A 627 -22.01 4.32 7.97
N ILE A 628 -21.27 4.25 9.09
CA ILE A 628 -19.81 4.18 9.09
C ILE A 628 -19.40 3.02 9.99
N CYS A 629 -18.71 2.02 9.45
CA CYS A 629 -18.19 0.88 10.19
C CYS A 629 -16.67 0.98 10.27
N VAL A 630 -16.12 1.04 11.48
CA VAL A 630 -14.70 1.21 11.74
C VAL A 630 -14.18 0.02 12.54
N PRO A 631 -13.22 -0.76 12.03
CA PRO A 631 -12.53 -1.75 12.83
C PRO A 631 -11.59 -1.04 13.82
N ALA A 632 -11.56 -1.48 15.06
CA ALA A 632 -10.70 -0.90 16.07
C ALA A 632 -10.14 -1.96 17.03
N MET A 633 -8.90 -1.75 17.46
CA MET A 633 -8.18 -2.58 18.40
C MET A 633 -7.82 -1.77 19.63
N GLY A 634 -8.11 -2.31 20.81
CA GLY A 634 -7.68 -1.75 22.09
C GLY A 634 -6.52 -2.55 22.66
N PHE A 635 -5.44 -1.86 23.02
CA PHE A 635 -4.30 -2.44 23.72
C PHE A 635 -4.32 -1.96 25.18
N GLY A 636 -4.58 -2.87 26.12
CA GLY A 636 -4.66 -2.60 27.56
C GLY A 636 -4.46 -3.88 28.36
N GLU A 637 -5.07 -3.98 29.55
CA GLU A 637 -5.05 -5.24 30.32
C GLU A 637 -5.78 -6.37 29.59
N ASP A 638 -6.85 -6.01 28.81
CA ASP A 638 -7.56 -6.93 27.93
C ASP A 638 -7.42 -6.45 26.48
N PHE A 639 -6.87 -7.31 25.62
CA PHE A 639 -6.84 -7.06 24.17
C PHE A 639 -8.24 -7.25 23.58
N THR A 640 -8.77 -6.22 22.92
CA THR A 640 -10.10 -6.28 22.29
C THR A 640 -10.02 -5.89 20.84
N THR A 641 -10.70 -6.65 19.96
CA THR A 641 -11.00 -6.25 18.58
C THR A 641 -12.49 -5.99 18.48
N SER A 642 -12.83 -4.89 17.82
CA SER A 642 -14.22 -4.44 17.71
C SER A 642 -14.48 -3.85 16.35
N TYR A 643 -15.71 -3.97 15.86
CA TYR A 643 -16.27 -3.07 14.85
C TYR A 643 -17.19 -2.07 15.51
N LEU A 644 -16.95 -0.80 15.21
CA LEU A 644 -17.72 0.35 15.73
C LEU A 644 -18.67 0.81 14.62
N LEU A 645 -19.97 0.85 14.92
CA LEU A 645 -21.01 1.28 13.99
C LEU A 645 -21.45 2.69 14.35
N PHE A 646 -21.27 3.64 13.43
CA PHE A 646 -21.63 5.02 13.61
C PHE A 646 -22.70 5.48 12.62
N SER A 647 -23.44 6.52 13.02
CA SER A 647 -24.19 7.41 12.14
C SER A 647 -23.69 8.85 12.31
N TYR A 648 -23.98 9.71 11.34
CA TYR A 648 -23.63 11.12 11.35
C TYR A 648 -24.84 12.00 11.05
N GLU A 649 -25.14 12.94 11.94
CA GLU A 649 -26.21 13.92 11.74
C GLU A 649 -25.82 15.30 12.32
N ASN A 650 -26.01 16.36 11.55
CA ASN A 650 -25.90 17.74 11.99
C ASN A 650 -24.62 18.05 12.80
N GLY A 651 -23.47 17.64 12.31
CA GLY A 651 -22.18 17.87 12.96
C GLY A 651 -21.84 16.87 14.09
N THR A 652 -22.64 15.81 14.26
CA THR A 652 -22.44 14.86 15.36
C THR A 652 -22.33 13.44 14.86
N PHE A 653 -21.23 12.78 15.21
CA PHE A 653 -21.09 11.32 15.09
C PHE A 653 -21.72 10.64 16.30
N THR A 654 -22.57 9.66 16.06
CA THR A 654 -23.20 8.86 17.11
C THR A 654 -22.73 7.42 16.99
N LEU A 655 -22.01 6.92 18.00
CA LEU A 655 -21.70 5.51 18.13
C LEU A 655 -22.97 4.75 18.48
N LYS A 656 -23.48 3.95 17.54
CA LYS A 656 -24.72 3.17 17.70
C LYS A 656 -24.46 1.86 18.41
N ASN A 657 -23.36 1.18 18.07
CA ASN A 657 -22.98 -0.08 18.71
C ASN A 657 -21.46 -0.32 18.58
N THR A 658 -20.96 -1.18 19.47
CA THR A 658 -19.62 -1.76 19.45
C THR A 658 -19.76 -3.27 19.45
N ILE A 659 -19.45 -3.89 18.33
CA ILE A 659 -19.47 -5.35 18.19
C ILE A 659 -18.07 -5.86 18.48
N SER A 660 -17.87 -6.34 19.72
CA SER A 660 -16.58 -6.81 20.21
C SER A 660 -16.49 -8.32 20.23
N ARG A 661 -15.29 -8.83 19.97
CA ARG A 661 -14.94 -10.23 20.23
C ARG A 661 -13.66 -10.24 21.05
N SER A 662 -13.71 -10.91 22.20
CA SER A 662 -12.50 -11.19 22.99
C SER A 662 -11.84 -12.45 22.43
N ALA A 663 -10.55 -12.41 22.27
CA ALA A 663 -9.78 -13.57 21.85
C ALA A 663 -9.59 -14.51 23.04
N ASP A 664 -10.30 -15.63 23.06
CA ASP A 664 -9.90 -16.78 23.87
C ASP A 664 -8.61 -17.36 23.25
N ASP A 665 -7.45 -16.84 23.72
CA ASP A 665 -6.10 -17.26 23.37
C ASP A 665 -5.65 -17.10 21.89
N LYS A 666 -6.46 -16.54 20.99
CA LYS A 666 -6.07 -16.29 19.58
C LYS A 666 -6.52 -14.90 19.15
N MET A 667 -5.61 -14.16 18.52
CA MET A 667 -5.91 -12.88 17.87
C MET A 667 -6.87 -13.13 16.70
N THR A 668 -8.16 -12.86 16.92
CA THR A 668 -9.18 -12.91 15.87
C THR A 668 -9.65 -11.48 15.62
N SER A 669 -9.36 -10.96 14.45
CA SER A 669 -9.85 -9.63 14.02
C SER A 669 -10.93 -9.78 12.97
N MET A 670 -12.00 -9.00 13.10
CA MET A 670 -12.90 -8.72 11.98
C MET A 670 -12.16 -7.72 11.08
N ASP A 671 -12.10 -8.02 9.80
CA ASP A 671 -11.26 -7.25 8.86
C ASP A 671 -12.01 -6.79 7.61
N ARG A 672 -13.28 -7.16 7.45
CA ARG A 672 -14.15 -6.66 6.37
C ARG A 672 -15.59 -6.46 6.84
N ALA A 673 -16.27 -5.51 6.19
CA ALA A 673 -17.68 -5.24 6.36
C ALA A 673 -18.34 -5.05 4.99
N VAL A 674 -19.51 -5.66 4.79
CA VAL A 674 -20.36 -5.46 3.62
C VAL A 674 -21.79 -5.20 4.09
N TYR A 675 -22.68 -4.62 3.26
CA TYR A 675 -24.09 -4.59 3.57
C TYR A 675 -24.96 -5.16 2.44
N ILE A 676 -26.08 -5.75 2.81
CA ILE A 676 -27.15 -6.20 1.90
C ILE A 676 -28.46 -5.71 2.50
N GLY A 677 -29.19 -4.88 1.76
CA GLY A 677 -30.44 -4.27 2.21
C GLY A 677 -30.24 -3.43 3.47
N ASP A 678 -30.95 -3.76 4.52
CA ASP A 678 -30.92 -3.04 5.80
C ASP A 678 -29.96 -3.68 6.83
N TYR A 679 -29.11 -4.62 6.40
CA TYR A 679 -28.22 -5.35 7.30
C TYR A 679 -26.76 -5.20 6.91
N VAL A 680 -25.92 -4.98 7.92
CA VAL A 680 -24.44 -5.00 7.78
C VAL A 680 -23.91 -6.35 8.24
N TYR A 681 -22.93 -6.88 7.52
CA TYR A 681 -22.24 -8.13 7.78
C TYR A 681 -20.77 -7.86 8.03
N LEU A 682 -20.30 -8.25 9.21
CA LEU A 682 -18.91 -8.09 9.67
C LEU A 682 -18.22 -9.43 9.59
N LEU A 683 -17.09 -9.50 8.89
CA LEU A 683 -16.49 -10.74 8.44
C LEU A 683 -15.11 -10.93 9.05
N SER A 684 -14.81 -12.18 9.39
CA SER A 684 -13.51 -12.65 9.79
C SER A 684 -13.30 -14.11 9.39
N LYS A 685 -12.07 -14.59 9.52
CA LYS A 685 -11.74 -16.00 9.25
C LYS A 685 -12.43 -16.99 10.19
N ASP A 686 -12.81 -16.58 11.41
CA ASP A 686 -13.33 -17.47 12.46
C ASP A 686 -14.84 -17.33 12.66
N PHE A 687 -15.46 -16.22 12.20
CA PHE A 687 -16.89 -15.99 12.32
C PHE A 687 -17.39 -14.90 11.38
N PHE A 688 -18.65 -14.95 11.03
CA PHE A 688 -19.41 -13.85 10.43
C PHE A 688 -20.51 -13.41 11.40
N VAL A 689 -20.73 -12.09 11.48
CA VAL A 689 -21.76 -11.49 12.35
C VAL A 689 -22.59 -10.53 11.53
N SER A 690 -23.90 -10.54 11.69
CA SER A 690 -24.81 -9.56 11.09
C SER A 690 -25.43 -8.65 12.15
N ALA A 691 -25.78 -7.43 11.71
CA ALA A 691 -26.53 -6.47 12.52
C ALA A 691 -27.49 -5.66 11.65
N ASP A 692 -28.64 -5.30 12.19
CA ASP A 692 -29.57 -4.35 11.59
C ASP A 692 -28.99 -2.93 11.60
N ILE A 693 -28.93 -2.25 10.47
CA ILE A 693 -28.27 -0.95 10.30
C ILE A 693 -28.98 0.14 11.13
N ALA A 694 -30.31 0.13 11.17
CA ALA A 694 -31.07 1.18 11.84
C ALA A 694 -30.93 1.12 13.37
N SER A 695 -31.05 -0.06 13.96
CA SER A 695 -30.95 -0.29 15.40
C SER A 695 -29.53 -0.59 15.88
N ALA A 696 -28.64 -0.99 14.95
CA ALA A 696 -27.30 -1.53 15.20
C ALA A 696 -27.30 -2.75 16.16
N GLN A 697 -28.42 -3.50 16.26
CA GLN A 697 -28.52 -4.71 17.09
C GLN A 697 -28.06 -5.91 16.28
N LEU A 698 -27.39 -6.85 16.96
CA LEU A 698 -27.01 -8.14 16.39
C LEU A 698 -28.25 -8.91 15.92
N THR A 699 -28.18 -9.49 14.73
CA THR A 699 -29.23 -10.30 14.16
C THR A 699 -28.83 -11.78 14.15
N ASP A 700 -27.64 -12.10 13.68
CA ASP A 700 -27.18 -13.50 13.59
C ASP A 700 -25.64 -13.60 13.70
N GLU A 701 -25.13 -14.81 13.93
CA GLU A 701 -23.70 -15.13 14.01
C GLU A 701 -23.42 -16.56 13.58
N ILE A 702 -22.41 -16.75 12.70
CA ILE A 702 -21.87 -18.08 12.36
C ILE A 702 -20.43 -18.16 12.84
N LYS A 703 -20.02 -19.33 13.38
CA LYS A 703 -18.64 -19.67 13.74
C LYS A 703 -18.13 -20.80 12.86
N PHE A 704 -16.83 -20.70 12.48
CA PHE A 704 -16.14 -21.66 11.62
C PHE A 704 -15.13 -22.50 12.38
#